data_61fc9a2db0b21f1f73db26b96f421f53
#
_entry.id   61fc9a2db0b21f1f73db26b96f421f53
#
_cell.length_a   1.000
_cell.length_b   1.000
_cell.length_c   1.000
_cell.angle_alpha   90.00
_cell.angle_beta   90.00
_cell.angle_gamma   90.00
#
_symmetry.space_group_name_H-M   'P 1'
#
loop_
_entity.id
_entity.type
_entity.pdbx_description
1 polymer ?
#
loop_
_entity_poly.entity_id
_entity_poly.type
_entity_poly.pdbx_seq_one_letter_code
_entity_poly.pdbx_strand_id
1 'polypeptide(L)'
;YEHNGVDPQGMLRAIAVAVSSGFQRTEGASTITQQLLKNNVFTDWTEESTFESIKRKIQEQYLAVKLEKALTEEGADTKAVILENYLNTVNFGPGAYGVQTAAQTYFGKDCKDLTLSECAVLAAIPQNPTKWNPRNHPDLNAERQRTVLDYMLQQGYITQEEHDEAMADNVYDRILETAAVTTNDEPYSYFVDALIEQVVNDLVDEKGYSETQAYNLLYSGGLTITSTQDSLIQEICDEEVADVDDYLTVSEYGLEYALTIHRADGTTENYSKEQLAAYLRDAHNDNYPLVFNSEEAANEAIEEYKSTLNIGENDTVDENIDISPQPQASVVVMDQYTGQVKAIVGGRGEKKTSLSLNRATGSMRQPGSCFKIVSTYAPALNECDMSLASIIVDEPYKYKNGQEVHNWDNIYIGPTTVRYAIEHSMNVCAVRTLTEVVGEEKGYEYLLDFGFTTLTEEDRTSQAKALGGITNGVYNIELTAAYAAIANGGVYTEPILYTQVLDHDGNVLLDNSTPDTHEVIKDSTAYLLTSAMEDVINQGTGTAARLDNMHVAGKTGTTQNSTDLWLSAYTPYYTASVWGGYDSNKPMEGMSQSWHSRLWKNIMERVHEGLEDKEFEVPSSVVRTSICTETGLLAVSSCPSITEYFAKDDVPTQSCSGHYVAPDPVYEEPEEPDDEGNTGDGSADSGTDGTGGEGTSDTGTADPGTSTDPGTTDPGTSTDPGAVDSGTADTPAE
;
A
#
# COMPACT_ATOMS: atom_id res chain seq x y z
N TYR A 1 45.07 -3.81 -22.06
CA TYR A 1 46.01 -3.90 -20.95
C TYR A 1 47.20 -2.90 -21.00
N GLU A 2 47.50 -2.31 -22.17
CA GLU A 2 48.71 -1.44 -22.35
C GLU A 2 48.41 0.07 -22.11
N HIS A 3 47.12 0.47 -21.91
CA HIS A 3 46.75 1.85 -21.65
C HIS A 3 46.75 2.20 -20.15
N ASN A 4 46.87 3.48 -19.82
CA ASN A 4 46.86 4.01 -18.44
C ASN A 4 45.45 4.62 -18.13
N GLY A 5 44.42 3.80 -18.17
CA GLY A 5 43.02 4.21 -17.88
C GLY A 5 42.23 4.72 -19.07
N VAL A 6 42.89 5.24 -20.10
CA VAL A 6 42.27 5.76 -21.35
C VAL A 6 42.96 5.14 -22.56
N ASP A 7 42.22 4.73 -23.58
CA ASP A 7 42.73 4.19 -24.82
C ASP A 7 42.65 5.24 -25.97
N PRO A 8 43.73 6.00 -26.21
CA PRO A 8 43.74 7.01 -27.31
C PRO A 8 43.58 6.42 -28.69
N GLN A 9 44.02 5.16 -28.90
CA GLN A 9 43.91 4.51 -30.22
C GLN A 9 42.47 4.08 -30.51
N GLY A 10 41.78 3.54 -29.50
CA GLY A 10 40.35 3.24 -29.54
C GLY A 10 39.50 4.49 -29.77
N MET A 11 39.83 5.61 -29.11
CA MET A 11 39.16 6.89 -29.35
C MET A 11 39.33 7.40 -30.79
N LEU A 12 40.53 7.34 -31.36
CA LEU A 12 40.79 7.75 -32.73
C LEU A 12 40.04 6.83 -33.71
N ARG A 13 39.97 5.53 -33.47
CA ARG A 13 39.20 4.58 -34.25
C ARG A 13 37.71 4.92 -34.24
N ALA A 14 37.15 5.13 -33.06
CA ALA A 14 35.73 5.47 -32.89
C ALA A 14 35.35 6.77 -33.61
N ILE A 15 36.21 7.79 -33.57
CA ILE A 15 36.04 9.03 -34.30
C ILE A 15 36.08 8.76 -35.82
N ALA A 16 37.04 7.95 -36.29
CA ALA A 16 37.17 7.62 -37.70
C ALA A 16 35.94 6.87 -38.26
N VAL A 17 35.37 5.95 -37.47
CA VAL A 17 34.12 5.23 -37.80
C VAL A 17 32.94 6.17 -37.84
N ALA A 18 32.78 7.02 -36.83
CA ALA A 18 31.69 8.02 -36.78
C ALA A 18 31.74 8.95 -38.02
N VAL A 19 32.90 9.49 -38.33
CA VAL A 19 33.08 10.38 -39.50
C VAL A 19 32.86 9.63 -40.82
N SER A 20 33.41 8.43 -40.98
CA SER A 20 33.27 7.64 -42.21
C SER A 20 31.84 7.18 -42.46
N SER A 21 31.05 6.99 -41.41
CA SER A 21 29.63 6.60 -41.51
C SER A 21 28.66 7.81 -41.57
N GLY A 22 29.18 9.04 -41.61
CA GLY A 22 28.35 10.23 -41.56
C GLY A 22 27.58 10.37 -40.22
N PHE A 23 28.16 9.90 -39.12
CA PHE A 23 27.59 9.85 -37.76
C PHE A 23 26.41 8.88 -37.63
N GLN A 24 26.21 7.98 -38.56
CA GLN A 24 25.17 6.92 -38.46
C GLN A 24 25.62 5.69 -37.65
N ARG A 25 26.93 5.54 -37.45
CA ARG A 25 27.50 4.47 -36.60
C ARG A 25 28.43 5.07 -35.57
N THR A 26 28.22 4.68 -34.29
CA THR A 26 29.07 5.03 -33.17
C THR A 26 29.69 3.77 -32.60
N GLU A 27 31.02 3.77 -32.42
CA GLU A 27 31.73 2.72 -31.65
C GLU A 27 32.05 3.23 -30.26
N GLY A 28 31.89 2.35 -29.23
CA GLY A 28 32.35 2.64 -27.90
C GLY A 28 33.87 2.64 -27.80
N ALA A 29 34.46 3.65 -27.16
CA ALA A 29 35.90 3.76 -26.90
C ALA A 29 36.23 3.84 -25.41
N SER A 30 35.28 3.59 -24.53
CA SER A 30 35.48 3.59 -23.07
C SER A 30 36.21 2.34 -22.63
N THR A 31 37.22 2.49 -21.78
CA THR A 31 37.94 1.38 -21.17
C THR A 31 37.14 0.77 -20.01
N ILE A 32 37.51 -0.45 -19.57
CA ILE A 32 36.95 -1.08 -18.36
C ILE A 32 37.10 -0.15 -17.13
N THR A 33 38.26 0.52 -16.99
CA THR A 33 38.51 1.50 -15.92
C THR A 33 37.49 2.66 -15.95
N GLN A 34 37.16 3.16 -17.14
CA GLN A 34 36.14 4.21 -17.27
C GLN A 34 34.73 3.70 -16.99
N GLN A 35 34.44 2.44 -17.38
CA GLN A 35 33.13 1.84 -17.09
C GLN A 35 32.97 1.54 -15.60
N LEU A 36 34.01 1.07 -14.93
CA LEU A 36 34.03 0.89 -13.48
C LEU A 36 33.70 2.21 -12.75
N LEU A 37 34.39 3.30 -13.13
CA LEU A 37 34.13 4.62 -12.56
C LEU A 37 32.74 5.15 -12.90
N LYS A 38 32.27 4.95 -14.15
CA LYS A 38 30.93 5.33 -14.55
C LYS A 38 29.86 4.66 -13.66
N ASN A 39 29.99 3.37 -13.42
CA ASN A 39 28.97 2.60 -12.72
C ASN A 39 29.01 2.77 -11.19
N ASN A 40 30.18 3.19 -10.62
CA ASN A 40 30.35 3.27 -9.16
C ASN A 40 30.57 4.68 -8.61
N VAL A 41 30.84 5.67 -9.46
CA VAL A 41 31.16 7.06 -9.03
C VAL A 41 30.19 8.08 -9.61
N PHE A 42 29.62 7.82 -10.80
CA PHE A 42 28.67 8.71 -11.46
C PHE A 42 27.29 8.06 -11.48
N THR A 43 26.37 8.64 -10.75
CA THR A 43 25.11 7.99 -10.38
C THR A 43 23.94 8.39 -11.25
N ASP A 44 23.85 9.66 -11.69
CA ASP A 44 22.68 10.20 -12.38
C ASP A 44 22.82 10.24 -13.91
N TRP A 45 23.65 9.34 -14.47
CA TRP A 45 24.00 9.39 -15.90
C TRP A 45 22.86 8.98 -16.85
N THR A 46 21.79 8.40 -16.33
CA THR A 46 20.60 7.97 -17.11
C THR A 46 19.72 9.14 -17.54
N GLU A 47 19.72 10.21 -16.76
CA GLU A 47 18.89 11.41 -16.97
C GLU A 47 19.67 12.64 -17.48
N GLU A 48 20.94 12.45 -17.82
CA GLU A 48 21.85 13.54 -18.22
C GLU A 48 21.48 14.22 -19.53
N SER A 49 21.54 15.54 -19.53
CA SER A 49 21.61 16.34 -20.77
C SER A 49 22.89 16.06 -21.57
N THR A 50 22.88 16.33 -22.86
CA THR A 50 24.06 16.17 -23.73
C THR A 50 25.32 16.89 -23.20
N PHE A 51 25.16 18.05 -22.55
CA PHE A 51 26.27 18.81 -21.97
C PHE A 51 26.85 18.12 -20.72
N GLU A 52 25.98 17.62 -19.84
CA GLU A 52 26.36 16.87 -18.64
C GLU A 52 27.07 15.56 -19.02
N SER A 53 26.60 14.87 -20.00
CA SER A 53 27.23 13.65 -20.55
C SER A 53 28.66 13.92 -21.05
N ILE A 54 28.89 15.04 -21.75
CA ILE A 54 30.24 15.44 -22.17
C ILE A 54 31.13 15.77 -20.94
N LYS A 55 30.59 16.50 -19.96
CA LYS A 55 31.30 16.85 -18.74
C LYS A 55 31.70 15.59 -17.98
N ARG A 56 30.76 14.67 -17.76
CA ARG A 56 31.02 13.39 -17.12
C ARG A 56 32.09 12.57 -17.86
N LYS A 57 32.01 12.48 -19.19
CA LYS A 57 33.02 11.79 -20.00
C LYS A 57 34.45 12.34 -19.81
N ILE A 58 34.62 13.63 -19.63
CA ILE A 58 35.90 14.25 -19.33
C ILE A 58 36.35 13.87 -17.90
N GLN A 59 35.44 13.86 -16.95
CA GLN A 59 35.70 13.44 -15.56
C GLN A 59 36.08 11.98 -15.47
N GLU A 60 35.34 11.07 -16.15
CA GLU A 60 35.67 9.64 -16.25
C GLU A 60 37.11 9.42 -16.74
N GLN A 61 37.51 10.10 -17.82
CA GLN A 61 38.86 9.97 -18.37
C GLN A 61 39.92 10.46 -17.40
N TYR A 62 39.68 11.59 -16.73
CA TYR A 62 40.61 12.15 -15.76
C TYR A 62 40.77 11.21 -14.55
N LEU A 63 39.65 10.72 -14.00
CA LEU A 63 39.65 9.83 -12.86
C LEU A 63 40.23 8.46 -13.19
N ALA A 64 39.97 7.93 -14.39
CA ALA A 64 40.56 6.66 -14.85
C ALA A 64 42.09 6.70 -14.85
N VAL A 65 42.68 7.78 -15.36
CA VAL A 65 44.16 7.95 -15.32
C VAL A 65 44.67 8.11 -13.89
N LYS A 66 43.93 8.80 -13.03
CA LYS A 66 44.29 8.99 -11.60
C LYS A 66 44.22 7.70 -10.81
N LEU A 67 43.17 6.90 -10.99
CA LEU A 67 42.94 5.62 -10.34
C LEU A 67 44.09 4.64 -10.70
N GLU A 68 44.37 4.46 -12.01
CA GLU A 68 45.46 3.55 -12.42
C GLU A 68 46.85 4.00 -11.91
N LYS A 69 47.07 5.30 -11.85
CA LYS A 69 48.30 5.85 -11.29
C LYS A 69 48.40 5.59 -9.77
N ALA A 70 47.35 5.82 -9.01
CA ALA A 70 47.34 5.61 -7.56
C ALA A 70 47.58 4.15 -7.23
N LEU A 71 46.85 3.21 -7.88
CA LEU A 71 47.04 1.77 -7.67
C LEU A 71 48.47 1.30 -8.01
N THR A 72 49.06 1.89 -9.05
CA THR A 72 50.44 1.58 -9.45
C THR A 72 51.47 2.11 -8.41
N GLU A 73 51.22 3.29 -7.87
CA GLU A 73 52.07 3.91 -6.82
C GLU A 73 51.98 3.13 -5.50
N GLU A 74 50.87 2.49 -5.21
CA GLU A 74 50.65 1.59 -4.06
C GLU A 74 51.29 0.20 -4.28
N GLY A 75 51.77 -0.11 -5.46
CA GLY A 75 52.42 -1.37 -5.80
C GLY A 75 51.45 -2.52 -6.08
N ALA A 76 50.19 -2.23 -6.32
CA ALA A 76 49.14 -3.20 -6.71
C ALA A 76 49.34 -3.66 -8.17
N ASP A 77 48.83 -4.86 -8.49
CA ASP A 77 48.57 -5.26 -9.88
C ASP A 77 47.32 -4.50 -10.37
N THR A 78 47.56 -3.27 -10.83
CA THR A 78 46.53 -2.30 -11.22
C THR A 78 45.46 -2.89 -12.11
N LYS A 79 45.84 -3.70 -13.09
CA LYS A 79 44.88 -4.26 -14.05
C LYS A 79 44.04 -5.39 -13.46
N ALA A 80 44.64 -6.20 -12.61
CA ALA A 80 43.92 -7.26 -11.91
C ALA A 80 42.90 -6.65 -10.92
N VAL A 81 43.30 -5.66 -10.12
CA VAL A 81 42.39 -4.97 -9.19
C VAL A 81 41.22 -4.30 -9.90
N ILE A 82 41.46 -3.59 -11.00
CA ILE A 82 40.40 -2.94 -11.77
C ILE A 82 39.44 -3.96 -12.41
N LEU A 83 39.98 -5.06 -12.95
CA LEU A 83 39.17 -6.12 -13.57
C LEU A 83 38.33 -6.85 -12.52
N GLU A 84 38.91 -7.17 -11.37
CA GLU A 84 38.20 -7.80 -10.26
C GLU A 84 37.01 -6.94 -9.77
N ASN A 85 37.26 -5.66 -9.50
CA ASN A 85 36.20 -4.74 -9.09
C ASN A 85 35.13 -4.57 -10.18
N TYR A 86 35.52 -4.50 -11.45
CA TYR A 86 34.58 -4.43 -12.57
C TYR A 86 33.70 -5.68 -12.63
N LEU A 87 34.30 -6.88 -12.56
CA LEU A 87 33.57 -8.14 -12.61
C LEU A 87 32.65 -8.35 -11.42
N ASN A 88 32.98 -7.77 -10.27
CA ASN A 88 32.16 -7.87 -9.05
C ASN A 88 31.01 -6.86 -9.01
N THR A 89 31.02 -5.82 -9.87
CA THR A 89 30.02 -4.74 -9.79
C THR A 89 29.19 -4.55 -11.07
N VAL A 90 29.63 -5.12 -12.21
CA VAL A 90 28.93 -4.95 -13.48
C VAL A 90 27.61 -5.71 -13.51
N ASN A 91 26.58 -5.09 -14.10
CA ASN A 91 25.25 -5.68 -14.26
C ASN A 91 25.24 -6.76 -15.36
N PHE A 92 24.80 -7.97 -15.01
CA PHE A 92 24.62 -9.11 -15.89
C PHE A 92 23.13 -9.44 -16.16
N GLY A 93 22.20 -8.58 -15.77
CA GLY A 93 20.76 -8.79 -15.93
C GLY A 93 20.00 -8.54 -14.63
N PRO A 94 18.67 -8.66 -14.63
CA PRO A 94 17.86 -8.40 -13.45
C PRO A 94 18.35 -9.19 -12.23
N GLY A 95 18.67 -8.49 -11.13
CA GLY A 95 19.16 -9.09 -9.88
C GLY A 95 20.56 -9.73 -9.93
N ALA A 96 21.27 -9.68 -11.07
CA ALA A 96 22.58 -10.31 -11.24
C ALA A 96 23.71 -9.27 -11.35
N TYR A 97 24.07 -8.63 -10.26
CA TYR A 97 25.22 -7.75 -10.17
C TYR A 97 26.47 -8.54 -9.72
N GLY A 98 27.52 -8.47 -10.50
CA GLY A 98 28.76 -9.23 -10.30
C GLY A 98 28.71 -10.63 -10.92
N VAL A 99 29.92 -11.11 -11.30
CA VAL A 99 30.11 -12.37 -12.04
C VAL A 99 29.75 -13.60 -11.20
N GLN A 100 29.95 -13.56 -9.90
CA GLN A 100 29.60 -14.67 -9.01
C GLN A 100 28.06 -14.85 -8.94
N THR A 101 27.36 -13.76 -8.74
CA THR A 101 25.88 -13.77 -8.75
C THR A 101 25.35 -14.22 -10.12
N ALA A 102 25.93 -13.71 -11.20
CA ALA A 102 25.55 -14.13 -12.54
C ALA A 102 25.81 -15.63 -12.81
N ALA A 103 26.91 -16.18 -12.32
CA ALA A 103 27.21 -17.60 -12.42
C ALA A 103 26.18 -18.46 -11.67
N GLN A 104 25.78 -18.05 -10.50
CA GLN A 104 24.71 -18.70 -9.72
C GLN A 104 23.38 -18.55 -10.43
N THR A 105 23.01 -17.33 -10.85
CA THR A 105 21.73 -17.02 -11.49
C THR A 105 21.51 -17.82 -12.77
N TYR A 106 22.51 -17.89 -13.65
CA TYR A 106 22.34 -18.50 -14.97
C TYR A 106 22.72 -19.97 -15.04
N PHE A 107 23.62 -20.45 -14.16
CA PHE A 107 24.19 -21.80 -14.22
C PHE A 107 24.13 -22.58 -12.91
N GLY A 108 23.72 -21.94 -11.79
CA GLY A 108 23.70 -22.60 -10.45
C GLY A 108 25.08 -23.02 -9.95
N LYS A 109 26.17 -22.32 -10.37
CA LYS A 109 27.55 -22.66 -10.07
C LYS A 109 28.34 -21.48 -9.53
N ASP A 110 29.42 -21.76 -8.81
CA ASP A 110 30.42 -20.74 -8.52
C ASP A 110 31.14 -20.32 -9.80
N CYS A 111 31.51 -19.03 -9.92
CA CYS A 111 32.18 -18.51 -11.11
C CYS A 111 33.50 -19.25 -11.45
N LYS A 112 34.20 -19.82 -10.45
CA LYS A 112 35.40 -20.63 -10.65
C LYS A 112 35.15 -21.97 -11.36
N ASP A 113 33.91 -22.46 -11.34
CA ASP A 113 33.51 -23.78 -11.89
C ASP A 113 32.82 -23.65 -13.28
N LEU A 114 32.78 -22.42 -13.82
CA LEU A 114 32.23 -22.17 -15.14
C LEU A 114 33.11 -22.76 -16.27
N THR A 115 32.45 -23.31 -17.28
CA THR A 115 33.12 -23.73 -18.53
C THR A 115 33.46 -22.51 -19.40
N LEU A 116 34.29 -22.70 -20.43
CA LEU A 116 34.64 -21.64 -21.39
C LEU A 116 33.39 -21.09 -22.09
N SER A 117 32.47 -21.96 -22.50
CA SER A 117 31.22 -21.56 -23.14
C SER A 117 30.34 -20.74 -22.20
N GLU A 118 30.22 -21.11 -20.93
CA GLU A 118 29.46 -20.38 -19.91
C GLU A 118 30.10 -19.01 -19.61
N CYS A 119 31.43 -18.95 -19.50
CA CYS A 119 32.15 -17.68 -19.37
C CYS A 119 31.88 -16.74 -20.54
N ALA A 120 31.84 -17.28 -21.79
CA ALA A 120 31.60 -16.49 -22.99
C ALA A 120 30.14 -15.98 -23.07
N VAL A 121 29.16 -16.76 -22.56
CA VAL A 121 27.76 -16.31 -22.38
C VAL A 121 27.69 -15.11 -21.44
N LEU A 122 28.30 -15.21 -20.25
CA LEU A 122 28.32 -14.09 -19.30
C LEU A 122 29.06 -12.87 -19.86
N ALA A 123 30.19 -13.06 -20.54
CA ALA A 123 30.94 -11.96 -21.15
C ALA A 123 30.17 -11.22 -22.27
N ALA A 124 29.12 -11.85 -22.82
CA ALA A 124 28.26 -11.25 -23.83
C ALA A 124 27.28 -10.23 -23.24
N ILE A 125 26.93 -10.29 -21.95
CA ILE A 125 25.82 -9.56 -21.32
C ILE A 125 26.11 -8.06 -21.04
N PRO A 126 27.26 -7.65 -20.43
CA PRO A 126 27.41 -6.33 -19.83
C PRO A 126 27.28 -5.12 -20.76
N GLN A 127 27.32 -5.30 -22.07
CA GLN A 127 27.14 -4.18 -23.02
C GLN A 127 25.69 -3.64 -23.01
N ASN A 128 24.72 -4.54 -22.90
CA ASN A 128 23.30 -4.23 -22.77
C ASN A 128 22.64 -5.44 -22.10
N PRO A 129 22.53 -5.43 -20.75
CA PRO A 129 22.05 -6.57 -19.97
C PRO A 129 20.65 -7.03 -20.35
N THR A 130 19.75 -6.12 -20.72
CA THR A 130 18.39 -6.46 -21.17
C THR A 130 18.43 -7.19 -22.51
N LYS A 131 19.08 -6.59 -23.51
CA LYS A 131 19.14 -7.14 -24.87
C LYS A 131 19.88 -8.48 -24.98
N TRP A 132 20.95 -8.63 -24.20
CA TRP A 132 21.82 -9.80 -24.24
C TRP A 132 21.54 -10.78 -23.10
N ASN A 133 20.36 -10.68 -22.45
CA ASN A 133 19.95 -11.64 -21.43
C ASN A 133 19.81 -13.04 -22.04
N PRO A 134 20.57 -14.04 -21.58
CA PRO A 134 20.54 -15.37 -22.22
C PRO A 134 19.27 -16.17 -21.93
N ARG A 135 18.46 -15.78 -20.93
CA ARG A 135 17.14 -16.37 -20.65
C ARG A 135 16.09 -15.84 -21.62
N ASN A 136 16.05 -14.51 -21.77
CA ASN A 136 15.00 -13.85 -22.55
C ASN A 136 15.33 -13.86 -24.05
N HIS A 137 16.62 -13.74 -24.40
CA HIS A 137 17.10 -13.62 -25.78
C HIS A 137 18.28 -14.55 -26.07
N PRO A 138 18.12 -15.90 -25.97
CA PRO A 138 19.21 -16.86 -26.12
C PRO A 138 19.89 -16.76 -27.49
N ASP A 139 19.13 -16.53 -28.55
CA ASP A 139 19.69 -16.42 -29.93
C ASP A 139 20.60 -15.18 -30.07
N LEU A 140 20.19 -14.05 -29.52
CA LEU A 140 20.99 -12.82 -29.55
C LEU A 140 22.25 -12.94 -28.70
N ASN A 141 22.15 -13.55 -27.51
CA ASN A 141 23.33 -13.82 -26.70
C ASN A 141 24.29 -14.78 -27.38
N ALA A 142 23.79 -15.84 -28.10
CA ALA A 142 24.59 -16.80 -28.83
C ALA A 142 25.41 -16.16 -29.96
N GLU A 143 24.87 -15.20 -30.71
CA GLU A 143 25.62 -14.44 -31.72
C GLU A 143 26.79 -13.67 -31.08
N ARG A 144 26.55 -13.11 -29.91
CA ARG A 144 27.57 -12.35 -29.21
C ARG A 144 28.58 -13.24 -28.48
N GLN A 145 28.17 -14.38 -27.90
CA GLN A 145 29.04 -15.44 -27.40
C GLN A 145 30.04 -15.89 -28.44
N ARG A 146 29.56 -16.18 -29.68
CA ARG A 146 30.41 -16.52 -30.83
C ARG A 146 31.46 -15.44 -31.08
N THR A 147 31.05 -14.16 -31.07
CA THR A 147 31.95 -13.03 -31.24
C THR A 147 33.03 -12.98 -30.16
N VAL A 148 32.68 -13.28 -28.90
CA VAL A 148 33.62 -13.35 -27.75
C VAL A 148 34.64 -14.47 -28.00
N LEU A 149 34.19 -15.69 -28.34
CA LEU A 149 35.07 -16.84 -28.59
C LEU A 149 35.97 -16.62 -29.80
N ASP A 150 35.45 -16.03 -30.89
CA ASP A 150 36.25 -15.69 -32.06
C ASP A 150 37.38 -14.70 -31.75
N TYR A 151 37.11 -13.68 -30.91
CA TYR A 151 38.14 -12.75 -30.48
C TYR A 151 39.15 -13.39 -29.50
N MET A 152 38.74 -14.29 -28.64
CA MET A 152 39.65 -15.03 -27.76
C MET A 152 40.62 -15.89 -28.57
N LEU A 153 40.11 -16.58 -29.60
CA LEU A 153 40.93 -17.36 -30.53
C LEU A 153 41.88 -16.45 -31.34
N GLN A 154 41.36 -15.37 -31.91
CA GLN A 154 42.17 -14.43 -32.70
C GLN A 154 43.32 -13.81 -31.91
N GLN A 155 43.09 -13.56 -30.60
CA GLN A 155 44.08 -12.98 -29.72
C GLN A 155 44.98 -14.05 -29.04
N GLY A 156 44.72 -15.32 -29.28
CA GLY A 156 45.57 -16.42 -28.78
C GLY A 156 45.33 -16.76 -27.29
N TYR A 157 44.19 -16.37 -26.73
CA TYR A 157 43.79 -16.76 -25.38
C TYR A 157 43.28 -18.20 -25.29
N ILE A 158 42.72 -18.71 -26.40
CA ILE A 158 42.26 -20.09 -26.54
C ILE A 158 42.81 -20.69 -27.82
N THR A 159 42.91 -22.01 -27.85
CA THR A 159 43.27 -22.78 -29.05
C THR A 159 42.08 -22.99 -29.97
N GLN A 160 42.31 -23.42 -31.21
CA GLN A 160 41.23 -23.77 -32.13
C GLN A 160 40.36 -24.92 -31.58
N GLU A 161 40.95 -25.88 -30.92
CA GLU A 161 40.27 -27.03 -30.31
C GLU A 161 39.30 -26.56 -29.19
N GLU A 162 39.78 -25.72 -28.27
CA GLU A 162 38.94 -25.13 -27.20
C GLU A 162 37.80 -24.24 -27.74
N HIS A 163 38.06 -23.49 -28.82
CA HIS A 163 37.03 -22.71 -29.50
C HIS A 163 35.95 -23.63 -30.08
N ASP A 164 36.35 -24.67 -30.81
CA ASP A 164 35.40 -25.57 -31.49
C ASP A 164 34.60 -26.39 -30.46
N GLU A 165 35.18 -26.78 -29.35
CA GLU A 165 34.51 -27.43 -28.21
C GLU A 165 33.47 -26.48 -27.58
N ALA A 166 33.85 -25.23 -27.29
CA ALA A 166 32.95 -24.26 -26.69
C ALA A 166 31.79 -23.87 -27.63
N MET A 167 32.05 -23.84 -28.95
CA MET A 167 31.01 -23.59 -29.96
C MET A 167 30.06 -24.76 -30.19
N ALA A 168 30.48 -25.98 -29.88
CA ALA A 168 29.64 -27.19 -29.97
C ALA A 168 28.85 -27.46 -28.68
N ASP A 169 29.09 -26.72 -27.60
CA ASP A 169 28.42 -26.89 -26.34
C ASP A 169 27.00 -26.32 -26.36
N ASN A 170 26.02 -27.12 -25.91
CA ASN A 170 24.61 -26.71 -25.76
C ASN A 170 24.38 -25.91 -24.47
N VAL A 171 25.15 -24.84 -24.30
CA VAL A 171 25.14 -24.05 -23.05
C VAL A 171 23.76 -23.44 -22.72
N TYR A 172 22.98 -23.08 -23.74
CA TYR A 172 21.66 -22.46 -23.56
C TYR A 172 20.62 -23.45 -23.04
N ASP A 173 20.74 -24.75 -23.33
CA ASP A 173 19.87 -25.78 -22.77
C ASP A 173 20.04 -25.87 -21.26
N ARG A 174 21.26 -25.68 -20.75
CA ARG A 174 21.54 -25.65 -19.30
C ARG A 174 20.99 -24.41 -18.60
N ILE A 175 20.99 -23.27 -19.27
CA ILE A 175 20.37 -22.04 -18.73
C ILE A 175 18.86 -22.24 -18.55
N LEU A 176 18.19 -22.84 -19.53
CA LEU A 176 16.76 -23.15 -19.45
C LEU A 176 16.47 -24.19 -18.37
N GLU A 177 17.29 -25.24 -18.23
CA GLU A 177 17.17 -26.23 -17.17
C GLU A 177 17.37 -25.59 -15.79
N THR A 178 18.37 -24.76 -15.61
CA THR A 178 18.63 -24.03 -14.36
C THR A 178 17.47 -23.07 -14.06
N ALA A 179 16.95 -22.39 -15.09
CA ALA A 179 15.75 -21.57 -14.94
C ALA A 179 14.54 -22.40 -14.50
N ALA A 180 14.38 -23.61 -15.00
CA ALA A 180 13.32 -24.54 -14.61
C ALA A 180 13.50 -25.07 -13.16
N VAL A 181 14.75 -25.21 -12.71
CA VAL A 181 15.09 -25.65 -11.32
C VAL A 181 15.09 -24.46 -10.34
N THR A 182 15.51 -23.27 -10.80
CA THR A 182 15.45 -22.03 -10.02
C THR A 182 14.11 -21.30 -10.11
N THR A 183 13.17 -21.79 -10.92
CA THR A 183 11.75 -21.39 -10.85
C THR A 183 11.00 -21.95 -9.64
N ASN A 184 11.71 -22.47 -8.64
CA ASN A 184 11.34 -22.29 -7.25
C ASN A 184 11.68 -20.87 -6.74
N ASP A 185 11.93 -19.91 -7.63
CA ASP A 185 11.93 -18.48 -7.32
C ASP A 185 10.48 -18.05 -7.15
N GLU A 186 9.91 -18.45 -6.03
CA GLU A 186 8.75 -17.76 -5.50
C GLU A 186 9.12 -16.27 -5.44
N PRO A 187 8.30 -15.38 -5.98
CA PRO A 187 8.59 -13.95 -5.92
C PRO A 187 8.74 -13.52 -4.46
N TYR A 188 9.57 -12.54 -4.19
CA TYR A 188 9.66 -11.97 -2.85
C TYR A 188 8.27 -11.59 -2.35
N SER A 189 8.02 -11.79 -1.05
CA SER A 189 6.78 -11.34 -0.42
C SER A 189 6.65 -9.82 -0.54
N TYR A 190 5.45 -9.29 -0.39
CA TYR A 190 5.24 -7.84 -0.34
C TYR A 190 6.01 -7.17 0.80
N PHE A 191 6.24 -7.89 1.90
CA PHE A 191 7.06 -7.41 2.99
C PHE A 191 8.52 -7.24 2.55
N VAL A 192 9.09 -8.23 1.86
CA VAL A 192 10.49 -8.17 1.38
C VAL A 192 10.65 -7.07 0.32
N ASP A 193 9.68 -6.88 -0.57
CA ASP A 193 9.71 -5.77 -1.53
C ASP A 193 9.77 -4.40 -0.80
N ALA A 194 8.93 -4.19 0.21
CA ALA A 194 8.94 -2.97 1.02
C ALA A 194 10.24 -2.82 1.83
N LEU A 195 10.78 -3.92 2.36
CA LEU A 195 12.06 -3.94 3.05
C LEU A 195 13.22 -3.50 2.15
N ILE A 196 13.24 -3.96 0.89
CA ILE A 196 14.22 -3.54 -0.12
C ILE A 196 14.14 -2.03 -0.31
N GLU A 197 12.93 -1.48 -0.51
CA GLU A 197 12.73 -0.04 -0.69
C GLU A 197 13.20 0.75 0.53
N GLN A 198 12.85 0.34 1.76
CA GLN A 198 13.28 1.03 2.97
C GLN A 198 14.81 1.01 3.10
N VAL A 199 15.47 -0.14 2.96
CA VAL A 199 16.95 -0.24 3.07
C VAL A 199 17.63 0.63 2.01
N VAL A 200 17.13 0.65 0.77
CA VAL A 200 17.69 1.49 -0.30
C VAL A 200 17.54 2.96 0.03
N ASN A 201 16.34 3.40 0.48
CA ASN A 201 16.09 4.78 0.86
C ASN A 201 16.98 5.23 2.03
N ASP A 202 17.10 4.41 3.08
CA ASP A 202 17.94 4.71 4.24
C ASP A 202 19.44 4.78 3.88
N LEU A 203 19.89 3.93 2.94
CA LEU A 203 21.26 4.03 2.40
C LEU A 203 21.48 5.33 1.62
N VAL A 204 20.48 5.81 0.90
CA VAL A 204 20.53 7.09 0.17
C VAL A 204 20.50 8.26 1.15
N ASP A 205 19.53 8.29 2.05
CA ASP A 205 19.24 9.45 2.90
C ASP A 205 20.26 9.59 4.05
N GLU A 206 20.60 8.49 4.72
CA GLU A 206 21.50 8.53 5.88
C GLU A 206 22.99 8.43 5.51
N LYS A 207 23.32 7.62 4.49
CA LYS A 207 24.74 7.36 4.12
C LYS A 207 25.19 8.12 2.90
N GLY A 208 24.26 8.79 2.18
CA GLY A 208 24.54 9.58 0.99
C GLY A 208 24.98 8.73 -0.20
N TYR A 209 24.59 7.45 -0.25
CA TYR A 209 24.75 6.64 -1.45
C TYR A 209 23.79 7.14 -2.54
N SER A 210 24.15 6.92 -3.79
CA SER A 210 23.13 7.02 -4.82
C SER A 210 22.26 5.77 -4.83
N GLU A 211 21.08 5.88 -5.39
CA GLU A 211 20.16 4.76 -5.56
C GLU A 211 20.83 3.54 -6.20
N THR A 212 21.58 3.76 -7.31
CA THR A 212 22.35 2.69 -7.97
C THR A 212 23.40 2.05 -7.05
N GLN A 213 24.07 2.85 -6.20
CA GLN A 213 25.05 2.32 -5.24
C GLN A 213 24.35 1.53 -4.13
N ALA A 214 23.22 2.01 -3.65
CA ALA A 214 22.42 1.34 -2.63
C ALA A 214 21.92 -0.02 -3.14
N TYR A 215 21.36 -0.09 -4.35
CA TYR A 215 20.97 -1.36 -4.97
C TYR A 215 22.17 -2.31 -5.19
N ASN A 216 23.30 -1.80 -5.68
CA ASN A 216 24.51 -2.62 -5.82
C ASN A 216 24.99 -3.18 -4.48
N LEU A 217 24.96 -2.37 -3.44
CA LEU A 217 25.34 -2.78 -2.10
C LEU A 217 24.38 -3.83 -1.55
N LEU A 218 23.08 -3.63 -1.71
CA LEU A 218 22.03 -4.56 -1.28
C LEU A 218 22.17 -5.93 -1.94
N TYR A 219 22.31 -5.97 -3.28
CA TYR A 219 22.34 -7.24 -4.02
C TYR A 219 23.71 -7.90 -4.14
N SER A 220 24.80 -7.16 -3.93
CA SER A 220 26.16 -7.66 -4.15
C SER A 220 27.13 -7.36 -3.00
N GLY A 221 26.73 -6.56 -2.02
CA GLY A 221 27.61 -6.11 -0.94
C GLY A 221 27.75 -7.11 0.21
N GLY A 222 27.03 -8.23 0.20
CA GLY A 222 27.07 -9.23 1.28
C GLY A 222 26.48 -8.72 2.59
N LEU A 223 25.39 -7.91 2.51
CA LEU A 223 24.72 -7.38 3.68
C LEU A 223 24.01 -8.48 4.48
N THR A 224 23.96 -8.30 5.80
CA THR A 224 23.10 -9.08 6.69
C THR A 224 22.03 -8.15 7.25
N ILE A 225 20.75 -8.42 6.93
CA ILE A 225 19.61 -7.60 7.30
C ILE A 225 18.77 -8.37 8.33
N THR A 226 18.57 -7.79 9.52
CA THR A 226 17.68 -8.32 10.54
C THR A 226 16.29 -7.68 10.36
N SER A 227 15.38 -8.38 9.67
CA SER A 227 14.05 -7.89 9.41
C SER A 227 13.14 -7.94 10.65
N THR A 228 12.05 -7.16 10.64
CA THR A 228 11.04 -7.16 11.70
C THR A 228 9.88 -8.11 11.43
N GLN A 229 9.87 -8.77 10.26
CA GLN A 229 8.84 -9.71 9.86
C GLN A 229 8.67 -10.82 10.89
N ASP A 230 7.42 -11.10 11.25
CA ASP A 230 7.04 -12.31 11.94
C ASP A 230 6.50 -13.31 10.91
N SER A 231 7.20 -14.43 10.75
CA SER A 231 6.88 -15.41 9.71
C SER A 231 5.48 -16.01 9.87
N LEU A 232 5.04 -16.22 11.11
CA LEU A 232 3.71 -16.77 11.38
C LEU A 232 2.61 -15.76 11.08
N ILE A 233 2.80 -14.49 11.49
CA ILE A 233 1.83 -13.43 11.22
C ILE A 233 1.75 -13.17 9.72
N GLN A 234 2.89 -13.19 9.01
CA GLN A 234 2.91 -13.03 7.55
C GLN A 234 2.16 -14.18 6.85
N GLU A 235 2.44 -15.44 7.23
CA GLU A 235 1.76 -16.62 6.68
C GLU A 235 0.24 -16.54 6.89
N ILE A 236 -0.20 -16.16 8.09
CA ILE A 236 -1.63 -15.97 8.39
C ILE A 236 -2.23 -14.90 7.48
N CYS A 237 -1.56 -13.76 7.30
CA CYS A 237 -2.06 -12.68 6.44
C CYS A 237 -2.14 -13.12 4.97
N ASP A 238 -1.14 -13.83 4.46
CA ASP A 238 -1.11 -14.34 3.10
C ASP A 238 -2.23 -15.35 2.84
N GLU A 239 -2.45 -16.29 3.76
CA GLU A 239 -3.51 -17.28 3.66
C GLU A 239 -4.91 -16.64 3.69
N GLU A 240 -5.18 -15.76 4.67
CA GLU A 240 -6.51 -15.13 4.81
C GLU A 240 -6.84 -14.20 3.64
N VAL A 241 -5.83 -13.53 3.06
CA VAL A 241 -6.04 -12.72 1.84
C VAL A 241 -6.28 -13.62 0.62
N ALA A 242 -5.65 -14.79 0.55
CA ALA A 242 -5.93 -15.78 -0.50
C ALA A 242 -7.35 -16.36 -0.37
N ASP A 243 -7.80 -16.63 0.86
CA ASP A 243 -9.11 -17.23 1.15
C ASP A 243 -10.28 -16.23 1.13
N VAL A 244 -10.01 -14.95 0.90
CA VAL A 244 -11.06 -13.91 0.84
C VAL A 244 -12.14 -14.21 -0.21
N ASP A 245 -11.84 -15.03 -1.20
CA ASP A 245 -12.77 -15.49 -2.25
C ASP A 245 -13.96 -16.28 -1.71
N ASP A 246 -13.84 -16.89 -0.55
CA ASP A 246 -14.92 -17.64 0.09
C ASP A 246 -16.13 -16.76 0.44
N TYR A 247 -15.90 -15.45 0.66
CA TYR A 247 -16.96 -14.51 1.00
C TYR A 247 -16.98 -13.23 0.13
N LEU A 248 -16.04 -13.11 -0.80
CA LEU A 248 -15.98 -12.04 -1.80
C LEU A 248 -16.06 -12.66 -3.21
N THR A 249 -17.27 -13.03 -3.62
CA THR A 249 -17.52 -13.65 -4.93
C THR A 249 -17.50 -12.60 -6.04
N VAL A 250 -16.35 -12.34 -6.62
CA VAL A 250 -16.21 -11.44 -7.77
C VAL A 250 -15.31 -12.09 -8.81
N SER A 251 -15.79 -12.11 -10.06
CA SER A 251 -15.07 -12.66 -11.22
C SER A 251 -14.60 -11.53 -12.14
N GLU A 252 -13.97 -10.51 -11.57
CA GLU A 252 -13.40 -9.40 -12.34
C GLU A 252 -11.88 -9.38 -12.15
N TYR A 253 -11.15 -8.91 -13.17
CA TYR A 253 -9.70 -8.88 -13.20
C TYR A 253 -9.20 -7.50 -13.60
N GLY A 254 -8.24 -6.97 -12.88
CA GLY A 254 -7.49 -5.76 -13.21
C GLY A 254 -6.24 -6.10 -14.00
N LEU A 255 -5.67 -5.10 -14.65
CA LEU A 255 -4.49 -5.26 -15.48
C LEU A 255 -3.45 -4.19 -15.15
N GLU A 256 -2.25 -4.63 -14.76
CA GLU A 256 -1.02 -3.85 -14.82
C GLU A 256 -0.24 -4.27 -16.07
N TYR A 257 0.20 -3.27 -16.84
CA TYR A 257 0.81 -3.49 -18.13
C TYR A 257 1.96 -2.52 -18.41
N ALA A 258 3.09 -3.06 -18.79
CA ALA A 258 4.22 -2.30 -19.31
C ALA A 258 4.85 -3.04 -20.49
N LEU A 259 5.16 -2.32 -21.55
CA LEU A 259 5.76 -2.87 -22.76
C LEU A 259 6.91 -1.96 -23.22
N THR A 260 8.07 -2.54 -23.42
CA THR A 260 9.23 -1.89 -24.03
C THR A 260 9.53 -2.55 -25.39
N ILE A 261 9.56 -1.76 -26.45
CA ILE A 261 9.93 -2.23 -27.79
C ILE A 261 11.31 -1.67 -28.14
N HIS A 262 12.28 -2.55 -28.35
CA HIS A 262 13.59 -2.21 -28.90
C HIS A 262 13.56 -2.40 -30.40
N ARG A 263 13.50 -1.31 -31.14
CA ARG A 263 13.44 -1.31 -32.60
C ARG A 263 14.76 -1.74 -33.20
N ALA A 264 14.72 -2.36 -34.37
CA ALA A 264 15.91 -2.79 -35.14
C ALA A 264 16.86 -1.64 -35.51
N ASP A 265 16.39 -0.39 -35.53
CA ASP A 265 17.21 0.79 -35.77
C ASP A 265 17.93 1.31 -34.52
N GLY A 266 17.72 0.68 -33.36
CA GLY A 266 18.34 1.00 -32.09
C GLY A 266 17.54 2.00 -31.22
N THR A 267 16.34 2.39 -31.64
CA THR A 267 15.43 3.19 -30.83
C THR A 267 14.66 2.32 -29.86
N THR A 268 14.28 2.88 -28.69
CA THR A 268 13.47 2.20 -27.67
C THR A 268 12.18 2.99 -27.47
N GLU A 269 11.06 2.29 -27.43
CA GLU A 269 9.72 2.83 -27.18
C GLU A 269 9.12 2.16 -25.98
N ASN A 270 8.55 2.95 -25.04
CA ASN A 270 7.92 2.45 -23.82
C ASN A 270 6.41 2.74 -23.86
N TYR A 271 5.63 1.76 -23.47
CA TYR A 271 4.16 1.82 -23.43
C TYR A 271 3.68 1.37 -22.06
N SER A 272 2.72 2.12 -21.52
CA SER A 272 2.15 1.88 -20.19
C SER A 272 0.69 1.45 -20.25
N LYS A 273 0.15 1.02 -19.12
CA LYS A 273 -1.28 0.71 -18.99
C LYS A 273 -2.18 1.90 -19.30
N GLU A 274 -1.73 3.14 -19.04
CA GLU A 274 -2.50 4.36 -19.32
C GLU A 274 -2.67 4.57 -20.83
N GLN A 275 -1.62 4.23 -21.61
CA GLN A 275 -1.68 4.29 -23.08
C GLN A 275 -2.58 3.19 -23.65
N LEU A 276 -2.50 1.97 -23.10
CA LEU A 276 -3.44 0.89 -23.42
C LEU A 276 -4.88 1.29 -23.10
N ALA A 277 -5.13 1.85 -21.90
CA ALA A 277 -6.44 2.33 -21.50
C ALA A 277 -6.97 3.46 -22.40
N ALA A 278 -6.10 4.37 -22.82
CA ALA A 278 -6.45 5.43 -23.76
C ALA A 278 -6.86 4.85 -25.12
N TYR A 279 -6.08 3.89 -25.65
CA TYR A 279 -6.41 3.19 -26.88
C TYR A 279 -7.77 2.48 -26.81
N LEU A 280 -8.02 1.68 -25.74
CA LEU A 280 -9.25 0.93 -25.59
C LEU A 280 -10.48 1.86 -25.48
N ARG A 281 -10.36 3.00 -24.78
CA ARG A 281 -11.42 4.02 -24.75
C ARG A 281 -11.72 4.58 -26.12
N ASP A 282 -10.70 4.88 -26.90
CA ASP A 282 -10.87 5.41 -28.26
C ASP A 282 -11.45 4.36 -29.21
N ALA A 283 -11.00 3.11 -29.12
CA ALA A 283 -11.42 2.01 -29.99
C ALA A 283 -12.86 1.56 -29.71
N HIS A 284 -13.26 1.50 -28.43
CA HIS A 284 -14.56 0.96 -28.01
C HIS A 284 -15.57 2.03 -27.61
N ASN A 285 -15.22 3.32 -27.70
CA ASN A 285 -16.07 4.47 -27.39
C ASN A 285 -16.72 4.39 -25.99
N ASP A 286 -15.97 3.92 -25.01
CA ASP A 286 -16.45 3.71 -23.63
C ASP A 286 -15.44 4.22 -22.60
N ASN A 287 -15.92 4.46 -21.37
CA ASN A 287 -15.07 4.78 -20.24
C ASN A 287 -14.43 3.48 -19.69
N TYR A 288 -13.50 2.94 -20.44
CA TYR A 288 -12.91 1.60 -20.20
C TYR A 288 -12.06 1.61 -18.92
N PRO A 289 -12.46 0.88 -17.86
CA PRO A 289 -11.81 0.98 -16.55
C PRO A 289 -10.63 0.01 -16.36
N LEU A 290 -10.11 -0.66 -17.42
CA LEU A 290 -9.14 -1.77 -17.34
C LEU A 290 -9.57 -2.87 -16.35
N VAL A 291 -10.87 -3.18 -16.34
CA VAL A 291 -11.46 -4.27 -15.56
C VAL A 291 -12.15 -5.23 -16.52
N PHE A 292 -11.77 -6.49 -16.45
CA PHE A 292 -12.16 -7.54 -17.39
C PHE A 292 -12.95 -8.64 -16.69
N ASN A 293 -13.79 -9.33 -17.43
CA ASN A 293 -14.58 -10.46 -16.89
C ASN A 293 -13.79 -11.77 -16.82
N SER A 294 -12.60 -11.83 -17.42
CA SER A 294 -11.69 -12.98 -17.37
C SER A 294 -10.27 -12.55 -17.73
N GLU A 295 -9.29 -13.38 -17.39
CA GLU A 295 -7.89 -13.19 -17.80
C GLU A 295 -7.73 -13.27 -19.33
N GLU A 296 -8.51 -14.13 -20.00
CA GLU A 296 -8.49 -14.23 -21.46
C GLU A 296 -8.91 -12.91 -22.12
N ALA A 297 -9.96 -12.24 -21.60
CA ALA A 297 -10.40 -10.96 -22.10
C ALA A 297 -9.35 -9.85 -21.92
N ALA A 298 -8.61 -9.87 -20.80
CA ALA A 298 -7.50 -8.97 -20.60
C ALA A 298 -6.36 -9.19 -21.59
N ASN A 299 -6.00 -10.46 -21.82
CA ASN A 299 -4.97 -10.82 -22.81
C ASN A 299 -5.40 -10.47 -24.24
N GLU A 300 -6.67 -10.67 -24.61
CA GLU A 300 -7.20 -10.25 -25.92
C GLU A 300 -7.07 -8.74 -26.13
N ALA A 301 -7.35 -7.94 -25.11
CA ALA A 301 -7.19 -6.48 -25.16
C ALA A 301 -5.72 -6.04 -25.31
N ILE A 302 -4.77 -6.74 -24.68
CA ILE A 302 -3.34 -6.51 -24.85
C ILE A 302 -2.92 -6.81 -26.30
N GLU A 303 -3.31 -7.96 -26.84
CA GLU A 303 -2.95 -8.35 -28.22
C GLU A 303 -3.59 -7.42 -29.25
N GLU A 304 -4.83 -6.96 -29.03
CA GLU A 304 -5.46 -5.92 -29.87
C GLU A 304 -4.60 -4.66 -29.90
N TYR A 305 -4.17 -4.17 -28.74
CA TYR A 305 -3.31 -2.98 -28.64
C TYR A 305 -1.95 -3.19 -29.30
N LYS A 306 -1.27 -4.30 -29.03
CA LYS A 306 0.03 -4.66 -29.64
C LYS A 306 -0.04 -4.70 -31.16
N SER A 307 -1.17 -5.13 -31.73
CA SER A 307 -1.37 -5.15 -33.17
C SER A 307 -1.28 -3.78 -33.84
N THR A 308 -1.50 -2.70 -33.07
CA THR A 308 -1.41 -1.31 -33.54
C THR A 308 0.00 -0.74 -33.50
N LEU A 309 0.91 -1.35 -32.77
CA LEU A 309 2.26 -0.82 -32.51
C LEU A 309 3.28 -1.16 -33.62
N ASN A 310 2.85 -1.86 -34.68
CA ASN A 310 3.68 -2.22 -35.83
C ASN A 310 5.02 -2.86 -35.42
N ILE A 311 4.99 -3.85 -34.53
CA ILE A 311 6.18 -4.58 -34.07
C ILE A 311 6.74 -5.38 -35.25
N GLY A 312 7.99 -5.10 -35.64
CA GLY A 312 8.68 -5.75 -36.80
C GLY A 312 9.34 -7.07 -36.41
N GLU A 313 9.61 -7.92 -37.38
CA GLU A 313 10.28 -9.23 -37.19
C GLU A 313 11.67 -9.14 -36.52
N ASN A 314 12.33 -7.98 -36.60
CA ASN A 314 13.66 -7.75 -36.01
C ASN A 314 13.63 -6.84 -34.79
N ASP A 315 12.45 -6.48 -34.29
CA ASP A 315 12.29 -5.77 -33.03
C ASP A 315 12.29 -6.78 -31.89
N THR A 316 12.81 -6.39 -30.74
CA THR A 316 12.71 -7.19 -29.51
C THR A 316 11.78 -6.52 -28.52
N VAL A 317 11.03 -7.32 -27.77
CA VAL A 317 9.96 -6.87 -26.88
C VAL A 317 10.23 -7.37 -25.47
N ASP A 318 10.24 -6.46 -24.51
CA ASP A 318 10.18 -6.76 -23.07
C ASP A 318 8.81 -6.36 -22.57
N GLU A 319 8.06 -7.30 -22.03
CA GLU A 319 6.67 -7.13 -21.63
C GLU A 319 6.46 -7.59 -20.18
N ASN A 320 5.79 -6.75 -19.38
CA ASN A 320 5.35 -7.11 -18.04
C ASN A 320 3.83 -7.04 -17.98
N ILE A 321 3.20 -8.16 -17.67
CA ILE A 321 1.75 -8.32 -17.57
C ILE A 321 1.45 -8.89 -16.18
N ASP A 322 0.67 -8.15 -15.39
CA ASP A 322 0.08 -8.67 -14.16
C ASP A 322 -1.45 -8.53 -14.23
N ILE A 323 -2.13 -9.67 -14.29
CA ILE A 323 -3.59 -9.77 -14.29
C ILE A 323 -3.99 -10.33 -12.93
N SER A 324 -4.67 -9.52 -12.15
CA SER A 324 -5.01 -9.84 -10.76
C SER A 324 -6.50 -9.69 -10.48
N PRO A 325 -7.07 -10.53 -9.58
CA PRO A 325 -8.48 -10.45 -9.23
C PRO A 325 -8.85 -9.08 -8.62
N GLN A 326 -10.07 -8.61 -8.88
CA GLN A 326 -10.60 -7.36 -8.37
C GLN A 326 -11.92 -7.60 -7.61
N PRO A 327 -12.25 -6.82 -6.55
CA PRO A 327 -11.43 -5.77 -5.95
C PRO A 327 -10.18 -6.31 -5.26
N GLN A 328 -9.20 -5.45 -5.04
CA GLN A 328 -7.96 -5.73 -4.35
C GLN A 328 -8.07 -5.52 -2.85
N ALA A 329 -7.07 -6.01 -2.12
CA ALA A 329 -6.88 -5.79 -0.69
C ALA A 329 -5.43 -5.45 -0.36
N SER A 330 -5.21 -4.70 0.72
CA SER A 330 -3.91 -4.61 1.38
C SER A 330 -4.06 -4.72 2.90
N VAL A 331 -3.07 -5.34 3.54
CA VAL A 331 -3.02 -5.56 4.98
C VAL A 331 -1.66 -5.15 5.51
N VAL A 332 -1.64 -4.45 6.64
CA VAL A 332 -0.44 -4.17 7.42
C VAL A 332 -0.70 -4.55 8.86
N VAL A 333 0.22 -5.29 9.48
CA VAL A 333 0.20 -5.61 10.92
C VAL A 333 1.46 -5.06 11.56
N MET A 334 1.32 -4.32 12.65
CA MET A 334 2.40 -3.60 13.32
C MET A 334 2.35 -3.80 14.84
N ASP A 335 3.51 -3.97 15.45
CA ASP A 335 3.69 -3.86 16.89
C ASP A 335 3.72 -2.37 17.25
N GLN A 336 2.65 -1.89 17.88
CA GLN A 336 2.47 -0.48 18.23
C GLN A 336 3.51 0.07 19.20
N TYR A 337 4.16 -0.78 19.98
CA TYR A 337 5.12 -0.35 21.00
C TYR A 337 6.53 -0.15 20.47
N THR A 338 6.87 -0.87 19.39
CA THR A 338 8.22 -0.89 18.81
C THR A 338 8.31 -0.27 17.43
N GLY A 339 7.19 0.04 16.78
CA GLY A 339 7.18 0.49 15.39
C GLY A 339 7.44 -0.63 14.37
N GLN A 340 7.69 -1.85 14.83
CA GLN A 340 8.04 -2.97 13.96
C GLN A 340 6.83 -3.46 13.16
N VAL A 341 6.92 -3.39 11.86
CA VAL A 341 5.95 -4.00 10.96
C VAL A 341 6.18 -5.51 10.95
N LYS A 342 5.14 -6.29 11.25
CA LYS A 342 5.21 -7.75 11.39
C LYS A 342 4.79 -8.48 10.12
N ALA A 343 3.87 -7.89 9.36
CA ALA A 343 3.40 -8.45 8.10
C ALA A 343 2.91 -7.36 7.16
N ILE A 344 3.10 -7.58 5.86
CA ILE A 344 2.54 -6.77 4.78
C ILE A 344 2.00 -7.70 3.69
N VAL A 345 0.74 -7.48 3.30
CA VAL A 345 0.17 -8.01 2.08
C VAL A 345 -0.27 -6.84 1.21
N GLY A 346 0.30 -6.73 0.01
CA GLY A 346 0.09 -5.60 -0.90
C GLY A 346 -0.90 -5.88 -2.03
N GLY A 347 -1.52 -7.06 -2.06
CA GLY A 347 -2.47 -7.40 -3.11
C GLY A 347 -3.13 -8.76 -2.89
N ARG A 348 -4.29 -8.93 -3.51
CA ARG A 348 -5.03 -10.18 -3.59
C ARG A 348 -4.68 -10.92 -4.88
N GLY A 349 -4.66 -12.24 -4.82
CA GLY A 349 -4.22 -13.12 -5.92
C GLY A 349 -2.77 -13.55 -5.79
N GLU A 350 -2.35 -14.47 -6.65
CA GLU A 350 -0.97 -14.97 -6.67
C GLU A 350 0.01 -13.87 -7.08
N LYS A 351 1.01 -13.63 -6.24
CA LYS A 351 2.11 -12.71 -6.56
C LYS A 351 3.08 -13.40 -7.51
N LYS A 352 3.13 -12.95 -8.77
CA LYS A 352 3.89 -13.60 -9.86
C LYS A 352 5.30 -13.02 -10.05
N THR A 353 5.54 -11.81 -9.57
CA THR A 353 6.83 -11.11 -9.76
C THR A 353 7.24 -10.38 -8.48
N SER A 354 8.55 -10.34 -8.21
CA SER A 354 9.12 -9.47 -7.17
C SER A 354 9.05 -8.01 -7.60
N LEU A 355 9.03 -7.09 -6.62
CA LEU A 355 8.94 -5.65 -6.83
C LEU A 355 7.72 -5.23 -7.67
N SER A 356 6.61 -5.98 -7.53
CA SER A 356 5.32 -5.63 -8.11
C SER A 356 4.58 -4.62 -7.23
N LEU A 357 3.46 -4.06 -7.75
CA LEU A 357 2.68 -3.05 -7.03
C LEU A 357 2.28 -3.52 -5.63
N ASN A 358 2.86 -2.90 -4.62
CA ASN A 358 2.52 -3.09 -3.22
C ASN A 358 1.52 -2.02 -2.78
N ARG A 359 0.23 -2.37 -2.65
CA ARG A 359 -0.82 -1.41 -2.31
C ARG A 359 -0.76 -0.92 -0.85
N ALA A 360 0.03 -1.59 -0.02
CA ALA A 360 0.22 -1.16 1.37
C ALA A 360 1.18 0.03 1.50
N THR A 361 2.17 0.12 0.61
CA THR A 361 3.25 1.13 0.64
C THR A 361 3.30 2.00 -0.62
N GLY A 362 2.76 1.53 -1.74
CA GLY A 362 2.87 2.19 -3.05
C GLY A 362 1.54 2.71 -3.63
N SER A 363 0.40 2.56 -2.94
CA SER A 363 -0.90 2.98 -3.44
C SER A 363 -1.58 3.96 -2.47
N MET A 364 -1.72 5.21 -2.90
CA MET A 364 -2.43 6.24 -2.12
C MET A 364 -3.93 6.12 -2.31
N ARG A 365 -4.69 5.93 -1.21
CA ARG A 365 -6.15 5.76 -1.23
C ARG A 365 -6.82 6.67 -0.21
N GLN A 366 -8.04 7.11 -0.51
CA GLN A 366 -8.80 7.98 0.40
C GLN A 366 -9.20 7.21 1.67
N PRO A 367 -8.79 7.66 2.88
CA PRO A 367 -8.99 6.90 4.12
C PRO A 367 -10.44 6.96 4.65
N GLY A 368 -11.28 7.81 4.06
CA GLY A 368 -12.65 7.97 4.50
C GLY A 368 -12.78 8.30 5.98
N SER A 369 -13.78 7.72 6.64
CA SER A 369 -14.09 8.03 8.05
C SER A 369 -13.01 7.63 9.08
N CYS A 370 -11.95 6.91 8.69
CA CYS A 370 -10.81 6.69 9.59
C CYS A 370 -10.13 8.01 9.97
N PHE A 371 -10.14 8.98 9.07
CA PHE A 371 -9.55 10.30 9.32
C PHE A 371 -10.27 11.14 10.36
N LYS A 372 -11.55 10.87 10.67
CA LYS A 372 -12.28 11.54 11.75
C LYS A 372 -11.54 11.49 13.09
N ILE A 373 -10.88 10.36 13.35
CA ILE A 373 -10.14 10.14 14.60
C ILE A 373 -8.92 11.05 14.64
N VAL A 374 -8.04 10.95 13.65
CA VAL A 374 -6.71 11.60 13.66
C VAL A 374 -6.76 13.09 13.30
N SER A 375 -7.64 13.51 12.37
CA SER A 375 -7.74 14.90 11.92
C SER A 375 -8.63 15.79 12.80
N THR A 376 -9.57 15.18 13.50
CA THR A 376 -10.68 15.92 14.12
C THR A 376 -10.82 15.62 15.62
N TYR A 377 -11.07 14.37 16.01
CA TYR A 377 -11.36 14.05 17.40
C TYR A 377 -10.09 14.00 18.28
N ALA A 378 -8.95 13.61 17.73
CA ALA A 378 -7.68 13.65 18.46
C ALA A 378 -7.32 15.08 18.87
N PRO A 379 -7.20 16.09 17.97
CA PRO A 379 -6.95 17.46 18.38
C PRO A 379 -8.07 18.06 19.24
N ALA A 380 -9.33 17.69 18.99
CA ALA A 380 -10.47 18.19 19.77
C ALA A 380 -10.40 17.80 21.25
N LEU A 381 -10.07 16.53 21.52
CA LEU A 381 -9.92 15.98 22.88
C LEU A 381 -8.58 16.34 23.51
N ASN A 382 -7.53 16.61 22.70
CA ASN A 382 -6.17 16.86 23.20
C ASN A 382 -5.95 18.30 23.65
N GLU A 383 -6.52 19.28 22.92
CA GLU A 383 -6.19 20.70 23.08
C GLU A 383 -7.38 21.67 23.02
N CYS A 384 -8.60 21.21 22.70
CA CYS A 384 -9.73 22.10 22.47
C CYS A 384 -10.81 22.01 23.54
N ASP A 385 -10.46 21.65 24.77
CA ASP A 385 -11.36 21.55 25.93
C ASP A 385 -12.63 20.71 25.68
N MET A 386 -12.58 19.74 24.74
CA MET A 386 -13.64 18.76 24.49
C MET A 386 -13.40 17.49 25.30
N SER A 387 -14.50 16.85 25.65
CA SER A 387 -14.52 15.50 26.22
C SER A 387 -15.46 14.60 25.45
N LEU A 388 -15.44 13.30 25.72
CA LEU A 388 -16.39 12.35 25.10
C LEU A 388 -17.85 12.68 25.44
N ALA A 389 -18.08 13.41 26.51
CA ALA A 389 -19.40 13.91 26.96
C ALA A 389 -19.82 15.22 26.27
N SER A 390 -18.93 15.91 25.59
CA SER A 390 -19.23 17.19 24.94
C SER A 390 -20.33 17.01 23.91
N ILE A 391 -21.30 17.96 23.94
CA ILE A 391 -22.47 17.89 23.06
C ILE A 391 -22.17 18.60 21.71
N ILE A 392 -22.43 17.88 20.63
CA ILE A 392 -22.40 18.39 19.27
C ILE A 392 -23.83 18.32 18.73
N VAL A 393 -24.24 19.33 17.95
CA VAL A 393 -25.61 19.33 17.37
C VAL A 393 -25.52 18.76 15.96
N ASP A 394 -26.14 17.62 15.75
CA ASP A 394 -26.30 16.97 14.45
C ASP A 394 -27.55 17.50 13.74
N GLU A 395 -27.36 18.49 12.88
CA GLU A 395 -28.39 19.15 12.08
C GLU A 395 -27.85 19.47 10.68
N PRO A 396 -28.70 19.76 9.67
CA PRO A 396 -28.23 20.09 8.33
C PRO A 396 -27.09 21.12 8.33
N TYR A 397 -25.95 20.76 7.74
CA TYR A 397 -24.72 21.54 7.75
C TYR A 397 -24.15 21.69 6.35
N LYS A 398 -23.39 22.76 6.09
CA LYS A 398 -22.75 23.02 4.80
C LYS A 398 -21.29 23.37 4.97
N TYR A 399 -20.47 22.91 4.06
CA TYR A 399 -19.12 23.40 3.89
C TYR A 399 -19.11 24.91 3.55
N LYS A 400 -17.97 25.57 3.75
CA LYS A 400 -17.78 26.99 3.38
C LYS A 400 -18.07 27.28 1.90
N ASN A 401 -17.91 26.30 1.02
CA ASN A 401 -18.24 26.39 -0.41
C ASN A 401 -19.73 26.25 -0.72
N GLY A 402 -20.57 25.98 0.28
CA GLY A 402 -22.04 25.85 0.16
C GLY A 402 -22.53 24.43 -0.11
N GLN A 403 -21.65 23.45 -0.33
CA GLN A 403 -22.00 22.04 -0.49
C GLN A 403 -22.54 21.47 0.84
N GLU A 404 -23.59 20.66 0.76
CA GLU A 404 -24.23 20.04 1.93
C GLU A 404 -23.39 18.86 2.45
N VAL A 405 -23.36 18.74 3.79
CA VAL A 405 -22.78 17.59 4.49
C VAL A 405 -23.92 16.69 4.93
N HIS A 406 -23.88 15.42 4.54
CA HIS A 406 -24.90 14.43 4.89
C HIS A 406 -24.30 13.33 5.76
N ASN A 407 -25.06 12.86 6.75
CA ASN A 407 -24.78 11.58 7.38
C ASN A 407 -25.02 10.43 6.40
N TRP A 408 -24.38 9.29 6.63
CA TRP A 408 -24.44 8.13 5.73
C TRP A 408 -25.87 7.57 5.57
N ASP A 409 -26.73 7.75 6.59
CA ASP A 409 -28.13 7.35 6.64
C ASP A 409 -29.11 8.50 6.32
N ASN A 410 -28.59 9.71 6.06
CA ASN A 410 -29.35 10.94 5.84
C ASN A 410 -30.30 11.33 7.02
N ILE A 411 -30.01 10.84 8.24
CA ILE A 411 -30.76 11.16 9.45
C ILE A 411 -30.00 12.18 10.29
N TYR A 412 -30.71 13.13 10.88
CA TYR A 412 -30.18 14.10 11.84
C TYR A 412 -30.89 13.92 13.17
N ILE A 413 -30.12 13.73 14.25
CA ILE A 413 -30.66 13.39 15.58
C ILE A 413 -30.64 14.54 16.57
N GLY A 414 -30.07 15.70 16.19
CA GLY A 414 -29.95 16.85 17.07
C GLY A 414 -28.76 16.74 18.02
N PRO A 415 -28.89 17.22 19.27
CA PRO A 415 -27.78 17.16 20.24
C PRO A 415 -27.35 15.73 20.55
N THR A 416 -26.06 15.45 20.41
CA THR A 416 -25.47 14.15 20.69
C THR A 416 -24.07 14.31 21.29
N THR A 417 -23.53 13.26 21.92
CA THR A 417 -22.18 13.29 22.51
C THR A 417 -21.10 13.01 21.46
N VAL A 418 -19.86 13.44 21.75
CA VAL A 418 -18.68 13.07 20.95
C VAL A 418 -18.53 11.55 20.86
N ARG A 419 -18.72 10.82 21.98
CA ARG A 419 -18.68 9.35 21.99
C ARG A 419 -19.64 8.76 20.97
N TYR A 420 -20.89 9.14 21.02
CA TYR A 420 -21.92 8.65 20.08
C TYR A 420 -21.60 9.01 18.63
N ALA A 421 -21.07 10.21 18.39
CA ALA A 421 -20.67 10.64 17.06
C ALA A 421 -19.49 9.82 16.48
N ILE A 422 -18.55 9.38 17.34
CA ILE A 422 -17.46 8.46 16.95
C ILE A 422 -18.02 7.06 16.68
N GLU A 423 -18.80 6.51 17.61
CA GLU A 423 -19.41 5.18 17.55
C GLU A 423 -20.21 4.98 16.25
N HIS A 424 -21.08 5.95 15.91
CA HIS A 424 -21.95 5.92 14.73
C HIS A 424 -21.35 6.59 13.50
N SER A 425 -20.09 7.02 13.59
CA SER A 425 -19.35 7.62 12.46
C SER A 425 -20.09 8.81 11.79
N MET A 426 -20.65 9.73 12.61
CA MET A 426 -21.48 10.83 12.11
C MET A 426 -20.64 11.86 11.35
N ASN A 427 -21.04 12.15 10.11
CA ASN A 427 -20.30 13.04 9.20
C ASN A 427 -20.43 14.51 9.63
N VAL A 428 -21.67 14.93 9.92
CA VAL A 428 -21.97 16.32 10.29
C VAL A 428 -21.21 16.70 11.57
N CYS A 429 -21.24 15.84 12.57
CA CYS A 429 -20.55 16.06 13.83
C CYS A 429 -19.05 16.22 13.63
N ALA A 430 -18.41 15.38 12.78
CA ALA A 430 -16.99 15.46 12.51
C ALA A 430 -16.61 16.75 11.77
N VAL A 431 -17.31 17.10 10.67
CA VAL A 431 -17.02 18.33 9.92
C VAL A 431 -17.24 19.56 10.80
N ARG A 432 -18.28 19.57 11.59
CA ARG A 432 -18.60 20.66 12.50
C ARG A 432 -17.53 20.83 13.59
N THR A 433 -17.10 19.74 14.19
CA THR A 433 -16.01 19.74 15.20
C THR A 433 -14.71 20.25 14.59
N LEU A 434 -14.31 19.77 13.39
CA LEU A 434 -13.13 20.29 12.72
C LEU A 434 -13.25 21.79 12.45
N THR A 435 -14.40 22.25 11.96
CA THR A 435 -14.56 23.62 11.46
C THR A 435 -14.75 24.65 12.58
N GLU A 436 -15.56 24.31 13.62
CA GLU A 436 -16.00 25.24 14.64
C GLU A 436 -15.15 25.17 15.92
N VAL A 437 -14.47 24.05 16.17
CA VAL A 437 -13.71 23.81 17.40
C VAL A 437 -12.21 23.70 17.15
N VAL A 438 -11.79 22.77 16.29
CA VAL A 438 -10.38 22.47 16.04
C VAL A 438 -9.73 23.53 15.14
N GLY A 439 -10.37 23.86 14.03
CA GLY A 439 -9.80 24.63 12.93
C GLY A 439 -9.08 23.71 11.91
N GLU A 440 -9.21 24.06 10.63
CA GLU A 440 -8.67 23.25 9.55
C GLU A 440 -7.14 23.13 9.59
N GLU A 441 -6.45 24.20 9.98
CA GLU A 441 -4.98 24.25 10.12
C GLU A 441 -4.49 23.24 11.15
N LYS A 442 -5.05 23.30 12.37
CA LYS A 442 -4.65 22.40 13.45
C LYS A 442 -4.91 20.94 13.10
N GLY A 443 -6.07 20.65 12.47
CA GLY A 443 -6.34 19.29 11.99
C GLY A 443 -5.34 18.80 10.95
N TYR A 444 -4.76 19.69 10.15
CA TYR A 444 -3.69 19.37 9.21
C TYR A 444 -2.35 19.13 9.92
N GLU A 445 -1.98 19.95 10.89
CA GLU A 445 -0.76 19.80 11.70
C GLU A 445 -0.76 18.44 12.40
N TYR A 446 -1.88 18.04 13.02
CA TYR A 446 -2.01 16.73 13.64
C TYR A 446 -1.83 15.57 12.68
N LEU A 447 -2.30 15.69 11.43
CA LEU A 447 -2.07 14.67 10.41
C LEU A 447 -0.58 14.53 10.07
N LEU A 448 0.18 15.64 10.02
CA LEU A 448 1.63 15.59 9.85
C LEU A 448 2.31 14.92 11.07
N ASP A 449 1.88 15.26 12.29
CA ASP A 449 2.41 14.68 13.51
C ASP A 449 2.05 13.18 13.64
N PHE A 450 0.95 12.72 13.05
CA PHE A 450 0.61 11.30 12.91
C PHE A 450 1.36 10.57 11.78
N GLY A 451 2.28 11.24 11.09
CA GLY A 451 3.19 10.64 10.12
C GLY A 451 2.66 10.53 8.68
N PHE A 452 1.60 11.26 8.31
CA PHE A 452 1.12 11.26 6.93
C PHE A 452 2.00 12.15 6.04
N THR A 453 2.62 11.57 5.03
CA THR A 453 3.58 12.23 4.12
C THR A 453 2.94 12.73 2.83
N THR A 454 1.74 12.25 2.50
CA THR A 454 1.07 12.45 1.21
C THR A 454 0.23 13.73 1.11
N LEU A 455 0.17 14.49 2.20
CA LEU A 455 -0.63 15.71 2.32
C LEU A 455 -0.04 16.86 1.49
N THR A 456 -0.94 17.68 0.93
CA THR A 456 -0.59 18.86 0.16
C THR A 456 -0.97 20.16 0.88
N GLU A 457 -0.46 21.29 0.44
CA GLU A 457 -0.86 22.62 0.97
C GLU A 457 -2.35 22.92 0.76
N GLU A 458 -2.99 22.31 -0.23
CA GLU A 458 -4.44 22.44 -0.48
C GLU A 458 -5.26 21.76 0.64
N ASP A 459 -4.73 20.67 1.20
CA ASP A 459 -5.36 19.96 2.30
C ASP A 459 -5.35 20.76 3.61
N ARG A 460 -4.41 21.70 3.78
CA ARG A 460 -4.26 22.53 4.98
C ARG A 460 -5.56 23.25 5.35
N THR A 461 -6.26 23.80 4.36
CA THR A 461 -7.51 24.55 4.57
C THR A 461 -8.77 23.78 4.20
N SER A 462 -8.66 22.51 3.78
CA SER A 462 -9.78 21.67 3.39
C SER A 462 -10.61 21.22 4.61
N GLN A 463 -11.92 21.45 4.57
CA GLN A 463 -12.85 20.89 5.57
C GLN A 463 -13.15 19.41 5.31
N ALA A 464 -12.95 18.93 4.07
CA ALA A 464 -13.25 17.57 3.67
C ALA A 464 -12.32 16.55 4.34
N LYS A 465 -11.11 16.96 4.81
CA LYS A 465 -10.21 16.09 5.57
C LYS A 465 -10.84 15.52 6.85
N ALA A 466 -11.86 16.19 7.42
CA ALA A 466 -12.63 15.62 8.53
C ALA A 466 -13.28 14.28 8.17
N LEU A 467 -13.52 14.03 6.88
CA LEU A 467 -14.14 12.81 6.34
C LEU A 467 -13.16 11.97 5.50
N GLY A 468 -11.88 12.33 5.51
CA GLY A 468 -10.85 11.68 4.73
C GLY A 468 -10.82 12.09 3.25
N GLY A 469 -11.45 13.21 2.90
CA GLY A 469 -11.32 13.84 1.58
C GLY A 469 -10.05 14.71 1.53
N ILE A 470 -8.97 14.16 1.03
CA ILE A 470 -7.66 14.81 0.84
C ILE A 470 -7.20 14.66 -0.61
N THR A 471 -6.21 15.43 -1.02
CA THR A 471 -5.80 15.52 -2.42
C THR A 471 -5.34 14.18 -2.99
N ASN A 472 -4.36 13.54 -2.35
CA ASN A 472 -3.73 12.32 -2.87
C ASN A 472 -4.27 11.02 -2.26
N GLY A 473 -4.78 11.05 -1.03
CA GLY A 473 -5.00 9.86 -0.22
C GLY A 473 -3.80 9.52 0.67
N VAL A 474 -3.78 8.34 1.29
CA VAL A 474 -2.73 7.88 2.20
C VAL A 474 -2.29 6.46 1.86
N TYR A 475 -1.09 6.10 2.28
CA TYR A 475 -0.63 4.71 2.28
C TYR A 475 -1.22 3.94 3.47
N ASN A 476 -1.46 2.63 3.29
CA ASN A 476 -1.99 1.79 4.36
C ASN A 476 -1.04 1.73 5.58
N ILE A 477 0.26 1.66 5.33
CA ILE A 477 1.27 1.63 6.40
C ILE A 477 1.23 2.91 7.27
N GLU A 478 1.03 4.09 6.66
CA GLU A 478 0.90 5.36 7.40
C GLU A 478 -0.37 5.40 8.26
N LEU A 479 -1.50 4.93 7.72
CA LEU A 479 -2.74 4.84 8.49
C LEU A 479 -2.59 3.85 9.66
N THR A 480 -1.90 2.74 9.45
CA THR A 480 -1.59 1.76 10.50
C THR A 480 -0.74 2.40 11.59
N ALA A 481 0.33 3.12 11.24
CA ALA A 481 1.21 3.80 12.18
C ALA A 481 0.49 4.89 12.98
N ALA A 482 -0.41 5.66 12.34
CA ALA A 482 -1.22 6.67 13.01
C ALA A 482 -2.15 6.06 14.09
N TYR A 483 -2.76 4.90 13.80
CA TYR A 483 -3.58 4.19 14.80
C TYR A 483 -2.72 3.48 15.84
N ALA A 484 -1.54 2.98 15.48
CA ALA A 484 -0.54 2.45 16.41
C ALA A 484 -0.10 3.50 17.43
N ALA A 485 0.03 4.77 17.03
CA ALA A 485 0.33 5.87 17.95
C ALA A 485 -0.76 6.03 19.02
N ILE A 486 -2.04 5.90 18.66
CA ILE A 486 -3.15 5.94 19.63
C ILE A 486 -3.08 4.72 20.55
N ALA A 487 -2.86 3.52 20.00
CA ALA A 487 -2.71 2.28 20.77
C ALA A 487 -1.52 2.32 21.74
N ASN A 488 -0.46 3.05 21.39
CA ASN A 488 0.76 3.27 22.17
C ASN A 488 0.67 4.50 23.10
N GLY A 489 -0.53 4.82 23.60
CA GLY A 489 -0.71 5.91 24.57
C GLY A 489 -0.41 7.30 24.01
N GLY A 490 -0.50 7.50 22.71
CA GLY A 490 -0.31 8.80 22.04
C GLY A 490 1.09 9.04 21.48
N VAL A 491 1.98 8.06 21.55
CA VAL A 491 3.35 8.15 21.05
C VAL A 491 3.41 7.52 19.66
N TYR A 492 3.69 8.35 18.65
CA TYR A 492 4.01 7.88 17.30
C TYR A 492 5.39 7.25 17.29
N THR A 493 5.49 6.12 16.62
CA THR A 493 6.75 5.43 16.33
C THR A 493 6.81 5.18 14.84
N GLU A 494 7.89 5.59 14.19
CA GLU A 494 8.07 5.37 12.77
C GLU A 494 8.01 3.88 12.43
N PRO A 495 7.26 3.47 11.38
CA PRO A 495 7.20 2.08 10.97
C PRO A 495 8.53 1.61 10.39
N ILE A 496 9.08 0.55 10.96
CA ILE A 496 10.35 -0.05 10.54
C ILE A 496 10.16 -1.49 10.06
N LEU A 497 10.88 -1.86 9.01
CA LEU A 497 10.87 -3.19 8.39
C LEU A 497 12.13 -3.99 8.72
N TYR A 498 13.15 -3.33 9.29
CA TYR A 498 14.38 -3.97 9.81
C TYR A 498 14.85 -3.27 11.07
N THR A 499 15.58 -3.99 11.91
CA THR A 499 16.22 -3.42 13.11
C THR A 499 17.69 -3.10 12.88
N GLN A 500 18.39 -3.84 12.00
CA GLN A 500 19.81 -3.62 11.77
C GLN A 500 20.23 -4.15 10.39
N VAL A 501 21.15 -3.42 9.74
CA VAL A 501 21.88 -3.86 8.55
C VAL A 501 23.36 -3.87 8.85
N LEU A 502 24.00 -5.02 8.66
CA LEU A 502 25.45 -5.20 8.79
C LEU A 502 26.09 -5.29 7.41
N ASP A 503 27.30 -4.76 7.27
CA ASP A 503 28.15 -5.00 6.11
C ASP A 503 28.76 -6.42 6.10
N HIS A 504 29.49 -6.78 5.04
CA HIS A 504 30.12 -8.10 4.90
C HIS A 504 31.17 -8.41 5.96
N ASP A 505 31.72 -7.39 6.63
CA ASP A 505 32.69 -7.54 7.74
C ASP A 505 31.99 -7.63 9.10
N GLY A 506 30.65 -7.50 9.14
CA GLY A 506 29.85 -7.53 10.35
C GLY A 506 29.78 -6.19 11.10
N ASN A 507 30.21 -5.08 10.47
CA ASN A 507 30.03 -3.75 11.06
C ASN A 507 28.61 -3.26 10.82
N VAL A 508 28.06 -2.51 11.78
CA VAL A 508 26.74 -1.90 11.66
C VAL A 508 26.77 -0.80 10.59
N LEU A 509 25.97 -0.99 9.54
CA LEU A 509 25.79 -0.04 8.46
C LEU A 509 24.58 0.86 8.70
N LEU A 510 23.41 0.27 9.03
CA LEU A 510 22.18 0.99 9.42
C LEU A 510 21.67 0.39 10.74
N ASP A 511 21.08 1.21 11.62
CA ASP A 511 20.60 0.79 12.93
C ASP A 511 19.26 1.47 13.26
N ASN A 512 18.16 0.73 13.14
CA ASN A 512 16.80 1.10 13.48
C ASN A 512 16.32 0.38 14.76
N SER A 513 17.26 -0.12 15.61
CA SER A 513 16.89 -0.77 16.87
C SER A 513 16.19 0.16 17.85
N THR A 514 16.32 1.46 17.65
CA THR A 514 15.61 2.51 18.39
C THR A 514 15.02 3.48 17.37
N PRO A 515 13.82 3.20 16.85
CA PRO A 515 13.18 4.06 15.86
C PRO A 515 12.83 5.43 16.45
N ASP A 516 12.69 6.44 15.58
CA ASP A 516 12.28 7.77 15.97
C ASP A 516 10.86 7.78 16.53
N THR A 517 10.69 8.46 17.66
CA THR A 517 9.41 8.56 18.36
C THR A 517 9.13 9.98 18.79
N HIS A 518 7.85 10.36 18.79
CA HIS A 518 7.40 11.62 19.40
C HIS A 518 5.96 11.48 19.93
N GLU A 519 5.63 12.31 20.92
CA GLU A 519 4.27 12.38 21.46
C GLU A 519 3.41 13.23 20.53
N VAL A 520 2.34 12.65 20.00
CA VAL A 520 1.34 13.34 19.16
C VAL A 520 0.16 13.80 20.03
N ILE A 521 -0.29 12.94 20.93
CA ILE A 521 -1.41 13.22 21.85
C ILE A 521 -1.07 12.69 23.25
N LYS A 522 -1.70 13.27 24.26
CA LYS A 522 -1.56 12.83 25.65
C LYS A 522 -2.09 11.40 25.83
N ASP A 523 -1.55 10.68 26.81
CA ASP A 523 -2.00 9.33 27.19
C ASP A 523 -3.50 9.29 27.54
N SER A 524 -4.01 10.36 28.18
CA SER A 524 -5.43 10.52 28.48
C SER A 524 -6.27 10.61 27.20
N THR A 525 -5.85 11.39 26.21
CA THR A 525 -6.55 11.54 24.94
C THR A 525 -6.54 10.22 24.17
N ALA A 526 -5.40 9.53 24.12
CA ALA A 526 -5.26 8.22 23.50
C ALA A 526 -6.25 7.20 24.11
N TYR A 527 -6.35 7.16 25.45
CA TYR A 527 -7.29 6.27 26.11
C TYR A 527 -8.76 6.65 25.87
N LEU A 528 -9.09 7.95 25.84
CA LEU A 528 -10.45 8.40 25.53
C LEU A 528 -10.86 7.96 24.10
N LEU A 529 -9.98 8.13 23.13
CA LEU A 529 -10.21 7.66 21.75
C LEU A 529 -10.35 6.13 21.72
N THR A 530 -9.47 5.39 22.40
CA THR A 530 -9.52 3.93 22.52
C THR A 530 -10.88 3.48 23.06
N SER A 531 -11.32 4.06 24.17
CA SER A 531 -12.63 3.73 24.78
C SER A 531 -13.82 4.02 23.86
N ALA A 532 -13.80 5.13 23.11
CA ALA A 532 -14.85 5.43 22.14
C ALA A 532 -14.78 4.50 20.91
N MET A 533 -13.58 4.08 20.50
CA MET A 533 -13.39 3.15 19.39
C MET A 533 -13.66 1.69 19.76
N GLU A 534 -13.60 1.30 21.05
CA GLU A 534 -14.16 0.02 21.50
C GLU A 534 -15.67 -0.04 21.26
N ASP A 535 -16.41 1.08 21.47
CA ASP A 535 -17.85 1.12 21.17
C ASP A 535 -18.13 0.99 19.67
N VAL A 536 -17.28 1.55 18.78
CA VAL A 536 -17.39 1.34 17.34
C VAL A 536 -17.38 -0.16 16.99
N ILE A 537 -16.51 -0.93 17.63
CA ILE A 537 -16.37 -2.37 17.38
C ILE A 537 -17.45 -3.19 18.11
N ASN A 538 -17.83 -2.80 19.33
CA ASN A 538 -18.76 -3.58 20.13
C ASN A 538 -20.22 -3.42 19.73
N GLN A 539 -20.61 -2.20 19.29
CA GLN A 539 -22.01 -1.87 19.02
C GLN A 539 -22.22 -0.88 17.86
N GLY A 540 -21.14 -0.28 17.35
CA GLY A 540 -21.17 0.71 16.27
C GLY A 540 -20.97 0.13 14.88
N THR A 541 -20.27 0.88 14.02
CA THR A 541 -20.09 0.56 12.59
C THR A 541 -19.10 -0.58 12.32
N GLY A 542 -18.28 -0.98 13.30
CA GLY A 542 -17.19 -1.94 13.17
C GLY A 542 -17.49 -3.34 13.72
N THR A 543 -18.74 -3.67 14.02
CA THR A 543 -19.12 -4.95 14.71
C THR A 543 -18.67 -6.23 13.98
N ALA A 544 -18.42 -6.16 12.68
CA ALA A 544 -17.91 -7.28 11.91
C ALA A 544 -16.45 -7.66 12.24
N ALA A 545 -15.72 -6.79 12.91
CA ALA A 545 -14.33 -7.00 13.34
C ALA A 545 -14.19 -7.43 14.80
N ARG A 546 -15.31 -7.61 15.54
CA ARG A 546 -15.25 -7.99 16.95
C ARG A 546 -14.65 -9.38 17.13
N LEU A 547 -13.62 -9.49 17.96
CA LEU A 547 -13.02 -10.75 18.39
C LEU A 547 -13.78 -11.33 19.59
N ASP A 548 -13.77 -12.65 19.74
CA ASP A 548 -14.53 -13.30 20.82
C ASP A 548 -13.82 -13.23 22.18
N ASN A 549 -12.47 -13.20 22.18
CA ASN A 549 -11.66 -13.28 23.39
C ASN A 549 -10.55 -12.22 23.41
N MET A 550 -10.81 -11.02 22.87
CA MET A 550 -9.84 -9.95 22.86
C MET A 550 -10.54 -8.60 22.74
N HIS A 551 -10.08 -7.60 23.49
CA HIS A 551 -10.53 -6.22 23.35
C HIS A 551 -10.00 -5.60 22.05
N VAL A 552 -10.89 -4.94 21.33
CA VAL A 552 -10.57 -4.28 20.05
C VAL A 552 -11.09 -2.87 20.03
N ALA A 553 -10.24 -1.91 19.71
CA ALA A 553 -10.62 -0.54 19.42
C ALA A 553 -10.30 -0.23 17.94
N GLY A 554 -11.18 0.44 17.23
CA GLY A 554 -10.94 0.71 15.82
C GLY A 554 -11.99 1.58 15.15
N LYS A 555 -11.73 1.90 13.88
CA LYS A 555 -12.60 2.76 13.08
C LYS A 555 -12.72 2.25 11.65
N THR A 556 -13.95 2.16 11.17
CA THR A 556 -14.25 1.89 9.77
C THR A 556 -14.11 3.15 8.92
N GLY A 557 -13.62 2.98 7.70
CA GLY A 557 -13.56 3.99 6.66
C GLY A 557 -14.33 3.52 5.43
N THR A 558 -15.19 4.38 4.90
CA THR A 558 -15.88 4.15 3.64
C THR A 558 -15.89 5.46 2.89
N THR A 559 -15.42 5.43 1.65
CA THR A 559 -15.44 6.60 0.77
C THR A 559 -16.78 6.70 0.04
N GLN A 560 -17.03 7.86 -0.60
CA GLN A 560 -18.24 8.06 -1.38
C GLN A 560 -18.37 6.97 -2.44
N ASN A 561 -19.57 6.44 -2.62
CA ASN A 561 -19.89 5.32 -3.52
C ASN A 561 -19.16 4.01 -3.19
N SER A 562 -18.60 3.86 -2.00
CA SER A 562 -17.86 2.65 -1.58
C SER A 562 -16.75 2.26 -2.56
N THR A 563 -15.95 3.23 -3.01
CA THR A 563 -14.76 2.95 -3.84
C THR A 563 -13.61 2.41 -3.01
N ASP A 564 -13.55 2.82 -1.73
CA ASP A 564 -12.59 2.34 -0.75
C ASP A 564 -13.31 1.92 0.52
N LEU A 565 -12.94 0.77 1.05
CA LEU A 565 -13.35 0.26 2.35
C LEU A 565 -12.11 0.09 3.22
N TRP A 566 -12.18 0.61 4.44
CA TRP A 566 -11.10 0.57 5.40
C TRP A 566 -11.56 0.06 6.76
N LEU A 567 -10.70 -0.66 7.42
CA LEU A 567 -10.71 -0.82 8.86
C LEU A 567 -9.29 -0.60 9.37
N SER A 568 -9.12 0.37 10.27
CA SER A 568 -7.91 0.49 11.08
C SER A 568 -8.28 0.23 12.55
N ALA A 569 -7.72 -0.83 13.13
CA ALA A 569 -8.09 -1.28 14.45
C ALA A 569 -6.90 -1.94 15.16
N TYR A 570 -6.96 -1.97 16.48
CA TYR A 570 -5.89 -2.51 17.31
C TYR A 570 -6.44 -3.25 18.53
N THR A 571 -5.61 -4.14 19.04
CA THR A 571 -5.74 -4.83 20.31
C THR A 571 -4.66 -4.33 21.28
N PRO A 572 -4.63 -4.77 22.54
CA PRO A 572 -3.48 -4.49 23.41
C PRO A 572 -2.14 -5.11 22.96
N TYR A 573 -2.09 -5.79 21.82
CA TYR A 573 -0.89 -6.45 21.29
C TYR A 573 -0.43 -5.89 19.96
N TYR A 574 -1.34 -5.73 18.99
CA TYR A 574 -1.02 -5.35 17.61
C TYR A 574 -2.03 -4.36 17.04
N THR A 575 -1.54 -3.50 16.17
CA THR A 575 -2.36 -2.65 15.30
C THR A 575 -2.36 -3.24 13.90
N ALA A 576 -3.54 -3.31 13.28
CA ALA A 576 -3.64 -3.74 11.90
C ALA A 576 -4.64 -2.88 11.11
N SER A 577 -4.31 -2.59 9.85
CA SER A 577 -5.21 -1.92 8.93
C SER A 577 -5.43 -2.75 7.68
N VAL A 578 -6.68 -2.81 7.23
CA VAL A 578 -7.10 -3.47 6.00
C VAL A 578 -7.75 -2.44 5.09
N TRP A 579 -7.27 -2.35 3.86
CA TRP A 579 -7.92 -1.65 2.77
C TRP A 579 -8.49 -2.64 1.77
N GLY A 580 -9.63 -2.27 1.15
CA GLY A 580 -10.21 -2.97 0.03
C GLY A 580 -10.84 -2.04 -0.98
N GLY A 581 -10.61 -2.30 -2.27
CA GLY A 581 -11.13 -1.48 -3.36
C GLY A 581 -10.64 -1.91 -4.74
N TYR A 582 -11.21 -1.34 -5.78
CA TYR A 582 -10.69 -1.50 -7.14
C TYR A 582 -9.50 -0.59 -7.41
N ASP A 583 -8.48 -1.08 -8.11
CA ASP A 583 -7.37 -0.25 -8.56
C ASP A 583 -7.84 0.91 -9.44
N SER A 584 -8.89 0.70 -10.21
CA SER A 584 -9.51 1.69 -11.10
C SER A 584 -10.47 2.69 -10.42
N ASN A 585 -10.58 2.69 -9.08
CA ASN A 585 -11.56 3.48 -8.32
C ASN A 585 -13.03 3.18 -8.69
N LYS A 586 -13.33 1.98 -9.20
CA LYS A 586 -14.69 1.54 -9.47
C LYS A 586 -15.47 1.35 -8.17
N PRO A 587 -16.74 1.78 -8.06
CA PRO A 587 -17.56 1.49 -6.89
C PRO A 587 -17.79 -0.01 -6.68
N MET A 588 -17.75 -0.47 -5.43
CA MET A 588 -18.02 -1.87 -5.05
C MET A 588 -19.52 -2.11 -4.86
N GLU A 589 -20.29 -1.96 -5.94
CA GLU A 589 -21.74 -2.15 -5.93
C GLU A 589 -22.11 -3.63 -5.78
N GLY A 590 -23.11 -3.90 -4.94
CA GLY A 590 -23.63 -5.27 -4.75
C GLY A 590 -22.75 -6.19 -3.89
N MET A 591 -21.64 -5.69 -3.36
CA MET A 591 -20.75 -6.42 -2.49
C MET A 591 -21.06 -6.17 -1.00
N SER A 592 -20.62 -7.09 -0.14
CA SER A 592 -20.67 -6.90 1.30
C SER A 592 -19.83 -5.69 1.70
N GLN A 593 -20.42 -4.70 2.34
CA GLN A 593 -19.73 -3.49 2.81
C GLN A 593 -18.86 -3.74 4.05
N SER A 594 -18.77 -4.99 4.54
CA SER A 594 -18.00 -5.39 5.73
C SER A 594 -17.00 -6.51 5.46
N TRP A 595 -16.74 -6.86 4.18
CA TRP A 595 -15.81 -7.94 3.86
C TRP A 595 -14.38 -7.68 4.36
N HIS A 596 -13.89 -6.46 4.23
CA HIS A 596 -12.59 -6.01 4.74
C HIS A 596 -12.50 -6.13 6.27
N SER A 597 -13.59 -5.87 7.00
CA SER A 597 -13.64 -6.04 8.46
C SER A 597 -13.66 -7.51 8.88
N ARG A 598 -14.25 -8.39 8.04
CA ARG A 598 -14.16 -9.84 8.26
C ARG A 598 -12.76 -10.37 7.99
N LEU A 599 -12.10 -9.87 6.93
CA LEU A 599 -10.71 -10.21 6.66
C LEU A 599 -9.82 -9.83 7.84
N TRP A 600 -9.96 -8.60 8.36
CA TRP A 600 -9.26 -8.17 9.56
C TRP A 600 -9.53 -9.11 10.75
N LYS A 601 -10.79 -9.44 10.98
CA LYS A 601 -11.19 -10.35 12.05
C LYS A 601 -10.52 -11.72 11.92
N ASN A 602 -10.61 -12.35 10.78
CA ASN A 602 -10.05 -13.68 10.53
C ASN A 602 -8.53 -13.68 10.78
N ILE A 603 -7.81 -12.69 10.26
CA ILE A 603 -6.38 -12.53 10.51
C ILE A 603 -6.11 -12.41 12.02
N MET A 604 -6.80 -11.49 12.69
CA MET A 604 -6.48 -11.18 14.08
C MET A 604 -6.95 -12.27 15.06
N GLU A 605 -7.98 -13.04 14.77
CA GLU A 605 -8.34 -14.23 15.56
C GLU A 605 -7.18 -15.23 15.57
N ARG A 606 -6.60 -15.52 14.42
CA ARG A 606 -5.45 -16.44 14.28
C ARG A 606 -4.17 -15.86 14.91
N VAL A 607 -3.89 -14.58 14.68
CA VAL A 607 -2.72 -13.89 15.28
C VAL A 607 -2.78 -13.89 16.80
N HIS A 608 -3.98 -13.86 17.39
CA HIS A 608 -4.16 -13.86 18.84
C HIS A 608 -4.37 -15.25 19.44
N GLU A 609 -4.30 -16.32 18.63
CA GLU A 609 -4.46 -17.66 19.15
C GLU A 609 -3.39 -18.00 20.22
N GLY A 610 -3.86 -18.30 21.42
CA GLY A 610 -3.01 -18.60 22.57
C GLY A 610 -2.49 -17.38 23.33
N LEU A 611 -2.82 -16.15 22.91
CA LEU A 611 -2.56 -14.94 23.71
C LEU A 611 -3.61 -14.79 24.82
N GLU A 612 -3.20 -14.19 25.92
CA GLU A 612 -4.10 -13.88 27.04
C GLU A 612 -5.08 -12.77 26.65
N ASP A 613 -6.36 -12.91 27.02
CA ASP A 613 -7.34 -11.82 26.91
C ASP A 613 -6.89 -10.65 27.79
N LYS A 614 -6.69 -9.50 27.19
CA LYS A 614 -6.11 -8.33 27.82
C LYS A 614 -6.95 -7.09 27.53
N GLU A 615 -7.33 -6.39 28.59
CA GLU A 615 -8.01 -5.08 28.50
C GLU A 615 -6.98 -3.97 28.18
N PHE A 616 -7.47 -2.88 27.58
CA PHE A 616 -6.65 -1.67 27.45
C PHE A 616 -6.38 -1.03 28.80
N GLU A 617 -5.14 -0.71 29.09
CA GLU A 617 -4.71 -0.15 30.36
C GLU A 617 -5.22 1.28 30.54
N VAL A 618 -5.95 1.54 31.62
CA VAL A 618 -6.45 2.88 31.97
C VAL A 618 -5.32 3.71 32.58
N PRO A 619 -4.83 4.76 31.90
CA PRO A 619 -3.74 5.55 32.44
C PRO A 619 -4.15 6.32 33.66
N SER A 620 -3.19 6.60 34.54
CA SER A 620 -3.43 7.32 35.77
C SER A 620 -3.93 8.77 35.57
N SER A 621 -3.79 9.31 34.37
CA SER A 621 -4.30 10.62 33.93
C SER A 621 -5.80 10.64 33.66
N VAL A 622 -6.48 9.47 33.61
CA VAL A 622 -7.90 9.32 33.33
C VAL A 622 -8.70 9.00 34.56
N VAL A 623 -9.91 9.53 34.64
CA VAL A 623 -10.89 9.27 35.71
C VAL A 623 -12.27 9.00 35.11
N ARG A 624 -13.14 8.35 35.90
CA ARG A 624 -14.54 8.09 35.53
C ARG A 624 -15.47 8.92 36.42
N THR A 625 -16.48 9.52 35.78
CA THR A 625 -17.51 10.25 36.52
C THR A 625 -18.89 10.11 35.90
N SER A 626 -19.95 10.30 36.69
CA SER A 626 -21.31 10.24 36.18
C SER A 626 -21.72 11.60 35.61
N ILE A 627 -22.16 11.60 34.34
CA ILE A 627 -22.64 12.80 33.66
C ILE A 627 -24.09 12.67 33.21
N CYS A 628 -24.73 13.81 33.06
CA CYS A 628 -26.05 13.92 32.43
C CYS A 628 -25.93 13.78 30.90
N THR A 629 -26.69 12.87 30.32
CA THR A 629 -26.64 12.60 28.86
C THR A 629 -27.22 13.73 28.00
N GLU A 630 -28.02 14.63 28.58
CA GLU A 630 -28.61 15.77 27.88
C GLU A 630 -27.72 17.01 27.88
N THR A 631 -26.90 17.19 28.93
CA THR A 631 -26.10 18.42 29.11
C THR A 631 -24.58 18.21 29.11
N GLY A 632 -24.11 16.96 29.27
CA GLY A 632 -22.68 16.65 29.44
C GLY A 632 -22.09 17.10 30.78
N LEU A 633 -22.88 17.71 31.69
CA LEU A 633 -22.48 18.17 33.02
C LEU A 633 -22.57 17.03 34.07
N LEU A 634 -22.00 17.25 35.27
CA LEU A 634 -22.10 16.27 36.34
C LEU A 634 -23.57 15.95 36.65
N ALA A 635 -23.90 14.67 36.66
CA ALA A 635 -25.27 14.23 36.89
C ALA A 635 -25.72 14.46 38.30
N VAL A 636 -26.98 14.85 38.46
CA VAL A 636 -27.72 14.83 39.75
C VAL A 636 -28.76 13.72 39.68
N SER A 637 -29.35 13.39 40.85
CA SER A 637 -30.27 12.23 40.98
C SER A 637 -31.49 12.23 40.05
N SER A 638 -31.84 13.37 39.48
CA SER A 638 -32.95 13.53 38.51
C SER A 638 -32.51 13.53 37.04
N CYS A 639 -31.24 13.28 36.75
CA CYS A 639 -30.73 13.24 35.38
C CYS A 639 -30.78 11.83 34.80
N PRO A 640 -31.10 11.67 33.48
CA PRO A 640 -30.62 10.52 32.76
C PRO A 640 -29.09 10.59 32.75
N SER A 641 -28.41 9.54 33.16
CA SER A 641 -26.98 9.61 33.39
C SER A 641 -26.24 8.36 32.89
N ILE A 642 -25.01 8.59 32.44
CA ILE A 642 -24.03 7.55 32.12
C ILE A 642 -22.73 7.80 32.87
N THR A 643 -21.91 6.78 33.02
CA THR A 643 -20.54 6.93 33.51
C THR A 643 -19.60 7.11 32.34
N GLU A 644 -18.87 8.23 32.32
CA GLU A 644 -17.97 8.58 31.21
C GLU A 644 -16.54 8.75 31.71
N TYR A 645 -15.57 8.54 30.80
CA TYR A 645 -14.15 8.78 31.02
C TYR A 645 -13.76 10.22 30.70
N PHE A 646 -12.86 10.77 31.51
CA PHE A 646 -12.33 12.12 31.35
C PHE A 646 -10.83 12.15 31.63
N ALA A 647 -10.09 13.00 30.93
CA ALA A 647 -8.81 13.45 31.46
C ALA A 647 -9.07 14.17 32.80
N LYS A 648 -8.17 13.99 33.76
CA LYS A 648 -8.37 14.53 35.15
C LYS A 648 -8.61 16.03 35.16
N ASP A 649 -7.98 16.76 34.27
CA ASP A 649 -8.05 18.21 34.18
C ASP A 649 -9.31 18.70 33.45
N ASP A 650 -10.03 17.82 32.71
CA ASP A 650 -11.19 18.16 31.88
C ASP A 650 -12.51 17.65 32.43
N VAL A 651 -12.52 17.19 33.69
CA VAL A 651 -13.74 16.78 34.39
C VAL A 651 -14.67 17.98 34.54
N PRO A 652 -15.95 17.88 34.14
CA PRO A 652 -16.92 18.97 34.36
C PRO A 652 -16.98 19.39 35.82
N THR A 653 -16.86 20.68 36.08
CA THR A 653 -16.95 21.24 37.46
C THR A 653 -18.37 21.67 37.83
N GLN A 654 -19.25 21.81 36.82
CA GLN A 654 -20.63 22.22 36.98
C GLN A 654 -21.55 20.99 37.01
N SER A 655 -22.52 21.01 37.92
CA SER A 655 -23.57 20.01 37.97
C SER A 655 -24.76 20.44 37.08
N CYS A 656 -25.42 19.47 36.50
CA CYS A 656 -26.69 19.69 35.80
C CYS A 656 -27.70 20.28 36.78
N SER A 657 -28.56 21.18 36.32
CA SER A 657 -29.64 21.76 37.11
C SER A 657 -30.77 20.76 37.46
N GLY A 658 -30.65 19.55 36.89
CA GLY A 658 -31.65 18.49 37.02
C GLY A 658 -32.75 18.59 35.96
N HIS A 659 -33.41 17.48 35.74
CA HIS A 659 -34.54 17.35 34.82
C HIS A 659 -35.81 17.05 35.62
N TYR A 660 -36.92 17.62 35.22
CA TYR A 660 -38.22 17.29 35.81
C TYR A 660 -38.61 15.89 35.33
N VAL A 661 -38.52 14.92 36.21
CA VAL A 661 -39.15 13.62 35.97
C VAL A 661 -40.62 13.81 36.35
N ALA A 662 -41.48 13.86 35.33
CA ALA A 662 -42.90 13.78 35.57
C ALA A 662 -43.16 12.47 36.37
N PRO A 663 -43.84 12.51 37.50
CA PRO A 663 -44.16 11.26 38.19
C PRO A 663 -44.95 10.37 37.22
N ASP A 664 -44.61 9.09 37.22
CA ASP A 664 -45.37 8.11 36.44
C ASP A 664 -46.85 8.34 36.64
N PRO A 665 -47.68 8.37 35.61
CA PRO A 665 -49.10 8.52 35.77
C PRO A 665 -49.57 7.40 36.70
N VAL A 666 -50.07 7.80 37.86
CA VAL A 666 -50.72 6.86 38.80
C VAL A 666 -51.96 6.41 38.02
N TYR A 667 -51.90 5.21 37.52
CA TYR A 667 -53.09 4.52 37.03
C TYR A 667 -53.91 4.21 38.28
N GLU A 668 -54.90 5.08 38.58
CA GLU A 668 -55.99 4.71 39.44
C GLU A 668 -56.73 3.60 38.70
N GLU A 669 -56.70 2.37 39.26
CA GLU A 669 -57.61 1.31 38.80
C GLU A 669 -59.04 1.85 38.94
N PRO A 670 -59.88 1.72 37.87
CA PRO A 670 -61.27 2.11 37.99
C PRO A 670 -61.93 1.23 39.04
N GLU A 671 -62.52 1.87 40.10
CA GLU A 671 -63.39 1.17 41.06
C GLU A 671 -64.47 0.42 40.28
N GLU A 672 -64.51 -0.90 40.48
CA GLU A 672 -65.64 -1.70 39.99
C GLU A 672 -66.95 -1.20 40.65
N PRO A 673 -68.05 -1.03 39.90
CA PRO A 673 -69.34 -0.66 40.48
C PRO A 673 -69.85 -1.85 41.28
N ASP A 674 -70.21 -1.59 42.55
CA ASP A 674 -70.96 -2.49 43.46
C ASP A 674 -72.23 -2.98 42.76
N ASP A 675 -72.32 -4.26 42.44
CA ASP A 675 -73.56 -4.90 41.99
C ASP A 675 -74.25 -5.54 43.19
N GLU A 676 -75.26 -4.86 43.71
CA GLU A 676 -76.18 -5.43 44.71
C GLU A 676 -77.10 -6.45 44.05
N GLY A 677 -76.92 -7.65 44.49
CA GLY A 677 -78.06 -8.58 44.72
C GLY A 677 -78.80 -9.19 43.58
N ASN A 678 -78.63 -10.46 43.39
CA ASN A 678 -79.77 -11.38 43.36
C ASN A 678 -79.42 -12.81 43.72
N THR A 679 -80.14 -13.35 44.69
CA THR A 679 -80.16 -14.71 45.19
C THR A 679 -80.79 -15.68 44.18
N GLY A 680 -80.23 -16.90 44.11
CA GLY A 680 -80.91 -18.05 43.42
C GLY A 680 -80.03 -19.25 43.22
N ASP A 681 -79.92 -20.06 44.24
CA ASP A 681 -80.03 -21.53 44.42
C ASP A 681 -79.71 -22.44 43.20
N GLY A 682 -78.90 -23.47 43.45
CA GLY A 682 -79.00 -24.74 42.69
C GLY A 682 -77.72 -25.49 42.38
N SER A 683 -77.25 -26.19 43.45
CA SER A 683 -76.72 -27.60 43.42
C SER A 683 -75.65 -28.02 42.43
N ALA A 684 -74.53 -28.46 42.99
CA ALA A 684 -73.88 -29.78 42.89
C ALA A 684 -73.45 -30.28 41.49
N ASP A 685 -72.24 -30.60 41.27
CA ASP A 685 -71.63 -31.90 41.58
C ASP A 685 -70.20 -31.99 41.05
N SER A 686 -69.40 -32.56 41.84
CA SER A 686 -68.19 -33.37 41.73
C SER A 686 -67.45 -33.56 40.39
N GLY A 687 -66.14 -33.62 40.53
CA GLY A 687 -65.41 -34.72 39.94
C GLY A 687 -64.07 -34.41 39.30
N THR A 688 -63.05 -34.55 40.12
CA THR A 688 -61.78 -35.29 39.87
C THR A 688 -61.00 -35.20 38.57
N ASP A 689 -59.74 -34.92 38.84
CA ASP A 689 -58.53 -35.63 38.40
C ASP A 689 -58.16 -35.72 36.93
N GLY A 690 -56.83 -35.46 36.72
CA GLY A 690 -56.09 -36.27 35.77
C GLY A 690 -55.05 -35.56 34.86
N THR A 691 -53.87 -35.42 35.43
CA THR A 691 -52.59 -35.78 34.78
C THR A 691 -52.40 -35.64 33.29
N GLY A 692 -51.34 -34.98 32.88
CA GLY A 692 -50.31 -35.62 32.05
C GLY A 692 -50.28 -35.29 30.56
N GLY A 693 -49.16 -34.93 30.07
CA GLY A 693 -48.72 -35.42 28.75
C GLY A 693 -48.27 -34.39 27.74
N GLU A 694 -47.01 -34.32 27.61
CA GLU A 694 -46.17 -34.08 26.44
C GLU A 694 -46.82 -34.08 25.04
N GLY A 695 -46.23 -33.29 24.11
CA GLY A 695 -46.19 -33.73 22.72
C GLY A 695 -46.27 -32.63 21.66
N THR A 696 -45.12 -32.20 21.20
CA THR A 696 -44.61 -32.09 19.82
C THR A 696 -45.51 -31.56 18.66
N SER A 697 -44.83 -30.69 17.91
CA SER A 697 -44.80 -30.60 16.42
C SER A 697 -46.07 -30.10 15.70
N ASP A 698 -45.98 -29.23 14.81
CA ASP A 698 -45.43 -29.20 13.48
C ASP A 698 -46.29 -28.33 12.54
N THR A 699 -45.63 -27.62 11.66
CA THR A 699 -46.03 -27.25 10.29
C THR A 699 -47.26 -26.38 10.00
N GLY A 700 -46.98 -25.41 9.13
CA GLY A 700 -47.87 -25.14 8.04
C GLY A 700 -48.12 -23.72 7.57
N THR A 701 -47.24 -23.29 6.67
CA THR A 701 -47.56 -22.56 5.41
C THR A 701 -48.92 -21.91 5.23
N ALA A 702 -48.91 -20.67 4.79
CA ALA A 702 -49.49 -20.26 3.49
C ALA A 702 -49.57 -18.73 3.32
N ASP A 703 -48.90 -18.24 2.30
CA ASP A 703 -49.25 -17.06 1.49
C ASP A 703 -50.58 -17.36 0.74
N PRO A 704 -51.37 -16.44 0.21
CA PRO A 704 -50.97 -15.50 -0.84
C PRO A 704 -51.83 -14.19 -1.00
N GLY A 705 -51.39 -13.31 -1.89
CA GLY A 705 -52.32 -12.60 -2.75
C GLY A 705 -52.14 -11.11 -2.91
N THR A 706 -51.41 -10.77 -3.87
CA THR A 706 -51.67 -10.02 -5.14
C THR A 706 -52.66 -8.83 -5.16
N SER A 707 -52.18 -7.85 -5.84
CA SER A 707 -52.81 -6.96 -6.86
C SER A 707 -52.91 -5.49 -6.41
N THR A 708 -52.63 -4.47 -7.17
CA THR A 708 -52.53 -4.17 -8.59
C THR A 708 -52.13 -2.72 -8.74
N ASP A 709 -51.27 -2.47 -9.72
CA ASP A 709 -51.06 -1.16 -10.34
C ASP A 709 -52.34 -0.68 -11.09
N PRO A 710 -52.56 0.59 -11.35
CA PRO A 710 -52.02 1.18 -12.57
C PRO A 710 -51.80 2.72 -12.61
N GLY A 711 -50.80 3.12 -13.37
CA GLY A 711 -51.02 3.87 -14.58
C GLY A 711 -50.55 5.32 -14.64
N THR A 712 -49.52 5.48 -15.44
CA THR A 712 -49.27 6.50 -16.48
C THR A 712 -49.64 7.97 -16.25
N THR A 713 -48.69 8.87 -16.47
CA THR A 713 -48.58 9.71 -17.69
C THR A 713 -47.37 10.67 -17.61
N ASP A 714 -46.51 10.57 -18.60
CA ASP A 714 -45.64 11.64 -19.13
C ASP A 714 -46.53 12.55 -20.06
N PRO A 715 -46.25 13.79 -20.43
CA PRO A 715 -45.08 14.19 -21.21
C PRO A 715 -44.62 15.67 -21.11
N GLY A 716 -43.46 15.95 -21.72
CA GLY A 716 -43.27 17.19 -22.45
C GLY A 716 -42.04 18.03 -22.11
N THR A 717 -41.03 17.83 -22.85
CA THR A 717 -40.31 18.58 -23.90
C THR A 717 -39.95 20.06 -23.69
N SER A 718 -38.72 20.31 -24.09
CA SER A 718 -38.14 21.50 -24.78
C SER A 718 -37.63 22.61 -23.83
N THR A 719 -36.49 23.23 -24.02
CA THR A 719 -35.65 23.58 -25.18
C THR A 719 -34.35 24.19 -24.68
N ASP A 720 -33.26 23.83 -25.33
CA ASP A 720 -32.03 24.65 -25.45
C ASP A 720 -32.33 25.93 -26.26
N PRO A 721 -31.65 27.07 -26.21
CA PRO A 721 -30.33 27.20 -26.76
C PRO A 721 -29.43 28.34 -26.19
N GLY A 722 -28.13 28.34 -26.52
CA GLY A 722 -27.36 29.55 -26.62
C GLY A 722 -25.87 29.46 -26.33
N ALA A 723 -25.10 29.12 -27.36
CA ALA A 723 -23.70 29.44 -27.49
C ALA A 723 -23.48 30.95 -27.68
N VAL A 724 -22.29 31.47 -27.30
CA VAL A 724 -21.43 32.48 -27.93
C VAL A 724 -20.21 32.62 -27.01
N ASP A 725 -19.06 32.32 -27.42
CA ASP A 725 -17.98 32.77 -28.30
C ASP A 725 -16.92 33.68 -27.63
N SER A 726 -15.69 33.20 -27.81
CA SER A 726 -14.41 33.89 -28.02
C SER A 726 -13.84 34.93 -27.05
N GLY A 727 -12.53 34.76 -26.81
CA GLY A 727 -11.62 35.86 -26.41
C GLY A 727 -10.26 35.43 -25.97
N THR A 728 -9.39 35.30 -26.92
CA THR A 728 -7.94 35.15 -26.98
C THR A 728 -7.08 36.09 -26.08
N ALA A 729 -5.88 35.54 -25.76
CA ALA A 729 -4.54 36.20 -25.64
C ALA A 729 -4.22 36.90 -24.31
N ASP A 730 -3.13 36.59 -23.63
CA ASP A 730 -1.73 36.86 -23.92
C ASP A 730 -0.87 36.48 -22.69
N THR A 731 0.21 35.80 -22.93
CA THR A 731 1.40 35.78 -22.05
C THR A 731 2.14 37.12 -22.09
N PRO A 732 2.94 37.50 -21.06
CA PRO A 732 4.36 37.28 -21.23
C PRO A 732 5.16 36.83 -19.98
N ALA A 733 6.30 36.28 -20.32
CA ALA A 733 7.44 35.90 -19.54
C ALA A 733 8.01 36.94 -18.57
N GLU A 734 8.52 36.47 -17.43
CA GLU A 734 9.90 36.64 -16.95
C GLU A 734 10.27 35.45 -16.09
#